data_f29b1c425a9886d549358f00987331d3
#
_entry.id   f29b1c425a9886d549358f00987331d3
#
_cell.length_a   1.000
_cell.length_b   1.000
_cell.length_c   1.000
_cell.angle_alpha   90.00
_cell.angle_beta   90.00
_cell.angle_gamma   90.00
#
_symmetry.space_group_name_H-M   'P 1'
#
loop_
_entity.id
_entity.type
_entity.pdbx_description
1 polymer ?
#
loop_
_entity_poly.entity_id
_entity_poly.type
_entity_poly.pdbx_seq_one_letter_code
_entity_poly.pdbx_strand_id
1 'polypeptide(L)'
;MLGIEFRKVSYFLSKFIKFLLAYPKKLVYSVARYKLFDNRGLKMAKYLVIVESPAKVKTIKKFLGTNYEVVASNGHVRDLPKSTLGIDVEHDYEPKYITIRGKGDILANLRKEVKKAEKIYLATDPDREGEAISWHLLIALKLENKKVYRIAFNEITKNAVKESLKNAREIDMNLVDAQQARRALDRMVGYRISPVLWAKVKRGLSAGRVQSVALRIICDREEEINNFIPEEYWTLDAAFSVPGEKKPLVAKYYGKGNQKTVISSKEQLDKILKELSGTGYQVSEVKKGERIKKAPLPFTTSTLQQEASKVLNFSTQKTMRLAQQLYEGVDIKGSGTVGIITYLRTDSTRISDEAQAMAESYIAQNYGEKYVAEGAKDKKTDKKIQDAHEAIRPTDLNYTPIVLKESLSRDQLRLYQLIWKRFVASRMAAAKYETTSIKIDGGEHRFTVSASKPVFDGFMSVYTQEEDKEEENTLVKGIDANTKLTLKEFEEKQHFTQPAPHYTEASLVRALEELGIGRPSTYAPTITTILARRYIVKENRNIYVTELGEVVNAMMKEAFPSIVDVNFTANMEALLDGVEEGTVNWKTIISNFYPDLDEAVKSAEKELEEVKIADEVSDEICDMCGRQMVIKYGPHGRFLACPGFPECRNTKPYFEKIGVNCPRCGKDVVLKKTKKGRKYFGCIDNPECDFMVWQRPSSQKCERCGSLMLYKGNKLVCADENCGFVTSVAEKEK
;
A
#
# COMPACT_ATOMS: atom_id res chain seq x y z
N MET A 1 35.40 -69.65 -22.01
CA MET A 1 35.66 -68.29 -22.47
C MET A 1 35.91 -67.28 -21.33
N LEU A 2 36.05 -67.65 -20.08
CA LEU A 2 36.28 -66.78 -18.92
C LEU A 2 37.74 -66.65 -18.45
N GLY A 3 38.68 -67.33 -19.11
CA GLY A 3 40.11 -67.30 -18.71
C GLY A 3 41.00 -66.30 -19.41
N ILE A 4 40.52 -65.62 -20.48
CA ILE A 4 41.36 -64.71 -21.32
C ILE A 4 41.21 -63.25 -20.91
N GLU A 5 40.09 -62.85 -20.29
CA GLU A 5 39.88 -61.46 -19.84
C GLU A 5 40.63 -61.11 -18.55
N PHE A 6 40.80 -62.06 -17.63
CA PHE A 6 41.54 -61.79 -16.39
C PHE A 6 43.04 -61.53 -16.58
N ARG A 7 43.67 -62.12 -17.61
CA ARG A 7 45.10 -61.87 -17.92
C ARG A 7 45.33 -60.50 -18.57
N LYS A 8 44.39 -59.98 -19.33
CA LYS A 8 44.50 -58.62 -19.89
C LYS A 8 44.32 -57.51 -18.86
N VAL A 9 43.43 -57.71 -17.88
CA VAL A 9 43.21 -56.74 -16.81
C VAL A 9 44.40 -56.70 -15.84
N SER A 10 44.98 -57.89 -15.51
CA SER A 10 46.19 -57.99 -14.67
C SER A 10 47.42 -57.33 -15.30
N TYR A 11 47.60 -57.50 -16.62
CA TYR A 11 48.70 -56.88 -17.37
C TYR A 11 48.56 -55.39 -17.47
N PHE A 12 47.35 -54.85 -17.63
CA PHE A 12 47.07 -53.40 -17.62
C PHE A 12 47.25 -52.79 -16.26
N LEU A 13 46.82 -53.46 -15.19
CA LEU A 13 47.03 -52.99 -13.82
C LEU A 13 48.53 -52.97 -13.43
N SER A 14 49.32 -53.99 -13.85
CA SER A 14 50.75 -54.00 -13.55
C SER A 14 51.53 -52.89 -14.27
N LYS A 15 51.18 -52.59 -15.52
CA LYS A 15 51.76 -51.45 -16.27
C LYS A 15 51.32 -50.09 -15.70
N PHE A 16 50.08 -49.99 -15.23
CA PHE A 16 49.56 -48.78 -14.63
C PHE A 16 50.20 -48.46 -13.23
N ILE A 17 50.47 -49.54 -12.46
CA ILE A 17 51.17 -49.42 -11.18
C ILE A 17 52.64 -49.02 -11.39
N LYS A 18 53.33 -49.59 -12.44
CA LYS A 18 54.69 -49.18 -12.80
C LYS A 18 54.77 -47.76 -13.35
N PHE A 19 53.74 -47.27 -14.04
CA PHE A 19 53.65 -45.89 -14.51
C PHE A 19 53.44 -44.91 -13.33
N LEU A 20 52.66 -45.27 -12.32
CA LEU A 20 52.44 -44.46 -11.11
C LEU A 20 53.68 -44.35 -10.20
N LEU A 21 54.56 -45.35 -10.20
CA LEU A 21 55.77 -45.36 -9.41
C LEU A 21 56.94 -44.55 -10.03
N ALA A 22 56.82 -44.14 -11.29
CA ALA A 22 57.84 -43.37 -12.02
C ALA A 22 57.69 -41.84 -11.92
N TYR A 23 56.65 -41.32 -11.23
CA TYR A 23 56.43 -39.87 -11.08
C TYR A 23 56.70 -39.38 -9.66
N PRO A 24 57.27 -38.16 -9.50
CA PRO A 24 57.62 -37.64 -8.15
C PRO A 24 56.37 -37.51 -7.28
N LYS A 25 56.50 -37.94 -6.02
CA LYS A 25 55.46 -38.06 -4.99
C LYS A 25 54.49 -36.86 -4.88
N LYS A 26 54.87 -35.68 -5.32
CA LYS A 26 53.99 -34.48 -5.33
C LYS A 26 52.84 -34.53 -6.35
N LEU A 27 53.00 -35.26 -7.49
CA LEU A 27 51.95 -35.34 -8.50
C LEU A 27 50.90 -36.41 -8.12
N VAL A 28 51.33 -37.50 -7.46
CA VAL A 28 50.41 -38.55 -6.98
C VAL A 28 49.47 -38.01 -5.90
N TYR A 29 49.96 -37.13 -5.03
CA TYR A 29 49.12 -36.48 -4.02
C TYR A 29 48.07 -35.52 -4.62
N SER A 30 48.38 -34.84 -5.74
CA SER A 30 47.43 -33.94 -6.38
C SER A 30 46.32 -34.70 -7.13
N VAL A 31 46.63 -35.79 -7.80
CA VAL A 31 45.64 -36.64 -8.51
C VAL A 31 44.80 -37.43 -7.52
N ALA A 32 45.38 -37.92 -6.41
CA ALA A 32 44.64 -38.56 -5.34
C ALA A 32 43.74 -37.57 -4.61
N ARG A 33 44.20 -36.33 -4.43
CA ARG A 33 43.35 -35.25 -3.86
C ARG A 33 42.23 -34.84 -4.79
N TYR A 34 42.43 -34.83 -6.13
CA TYR A 34 41.37 -34.59 -7.10
C TYR A 34 40.33 -35.72 -7.14
N LYS A 35 40.72 -36.97 -7.04
CA LYS A 35 39.78 -38.10 -6.96
C LYS A 35 39.11 -38.28 -5.60
N LEU A 36 39.79 -37.91 -4.49
CA LEU A 36 39.16 -37.91 -3.16
C LEU A 36 38.20 -36.69 -2.93
N PHE A 37 38.33 -35.65 -3.73
CA PHE A 37 37.34 -34.50 -3.72
C PHE A 37 36.10 -34.80 -4.57
N ASP A 38 36.18 -35.68 -5.56
CA ASP A 38 35.03 -36.05 -6.42
C ASP A 38 34.19 -37.19 -5.85
N ASN A 39 34.63 -37.83 -4.76
CA ASN A 39 33.92 -38.92 -4.05
C ASN A 39 33.30 -38.50 -2.70
N ARG A 40 33.29 -37.21 -2.35
CA ARG A 40 32.21 -36.70 -1.52
C ARG A 40 31.03 -36.52 -2.46
N GLY A 41 30.21 -37.55 -2.63
CA GLY A 41 28.99 -37.47 -3.40
C GLY A 41 28.20 -36.24 -2.99
N LEU A 42 28.33 -35.14 -3.74
CA LEU A 42 27.29 -34.16 -3.82
C LEU A 42 26.05 -34.93 -4.28
N LYS A 43 25.23 -35.39 -3.32
CA LYS A 43 23.91 -35.93 -3.61
C LYS A 43 23.23 -34.85 -4.43
N MET A 44 23.15 -35.06 -5.74
CA MET A 44 22.40 -34.13 -6.59
C MET A 44 20.98 -34.04 -6.02
N ALA A 45 20.49 -32.83 -5.84
CA ALA A 45 19.15 -32.61 -5.34
C ALA A 45 18.16 -33.33 -6.28
N LYS A 46 17.31 -34.20 -5.71
CA LYS A 46 16.33 -34.97 -6.49
C LYS A 46 15.15 -34.09 -6.95
N TYR A 47 14.88 -33.03 -6.22
CA TYR A 47 13.70 -32.20 -6.37
C TYR A 47 14.10 -30.75 -6.63
N LEU A 48 13.43 -30.13 -7.61
CA LEU A 48 13.60 -28.71 -7.93
C LEU A 48 12.38 -27.95 -7.46
N VAL A 49 12.59 -26.86 -6.73
CA VAL A 49 11.54 -25.91 -6.35
C VAL A 49 11.83 -24.58 -7.04
N ILE A 50 10.88 -24.10 -7.83
CA ILE A 50 11.00 -22.81 -8.54
C ILE A 50 10.06 -21.80 -7.86
N VAL A 51 10.63 -20.72 -7.34
CA VAL A 51 9.91 -19.59 -6.72
C VAL A 51 10.00 -18.35 -7.62
N GLU A 52 9.16 -17.33 -7.37
CA GLU A 52 9.20 -16.12 -8.19
C GLU A 52 10.30 -15.13 -7.77
N SER A 53 10.77 -15.15 -6.50
CA SER A 53 11.72 -14.15 -6.01
C SER A 53 12.98 -14.75 -5.37
N PRO A 54 14.16 -14.10 -5.53
CA PRO A 54 15.41 -14.53 -4.88
C PRO A 54 15.35 -14.51 -3.35
N ALA A 55 14.52 -13.64 -2.75
CA ALA A 55 14.35 -13.56 -1.31
C ALA A 55 13.77 -14.87 -0.74
N LYS A 56 12.75 -15.42 -1.40
CA LYS A 56 12.14 -16.71 -1.02
C LYS A 56 13.11 -17.89 -1.12
N VAL A 57 14.10 -17.86 -2.05
CA VAL A 57 15.08 -18.94 -2.19
C VAL A 57 15.80 -19.20 -0.87
N LYS A 58 16.29 -18.16 -0.20
CA LYS A 58 17.02 -18.28 1.07
C LYS A 58 16.18 -18.92 2.15
N THR A 59 14.94 -18.47 2.28
CA THR A 59 14.00 -18.90 3.32
C THR A 59 13.59 -20.36 3.09
N ILE A 60 13.13 -20.69 1.88
CA ILE A 60 12.57 -22.01 1.57
C ILE A 60 13.67 -23.10 1.53
N LYS A 61 14.86 -22.79 0.97
CA LYS A 61 15.99 -23.73 0.93
C LYS A 61 16.39 -24.21 2.33
N LYS A 62 16.35 -23.32 3.31
CA LYS A 62 16.62 -23.64 4.71
C LYS A 62 15.63 -24.67 5.29
N PHE A 63 14.37 -24.63 4.86
CA PHE A 63 13.30 -25.49 5.39
C PHE A 63 13.27 -26.88 4.75
N LEU A 64 13.71 -26.99 3.49
CA LEU A 64 13.57 -28.22 2.69
C LEU A 64 14.75 -29.18 2.76
N GLY A 65 15.95 -28.70 3.12
CA GLY A 65 17.15 -29.53 3.23
C GLY A 65 17.81 -29.90 1.89
N THR A 66 18.78 -30.81 1.92
CA THR A 66 19.73 -31.08 0.83
C THR A 66 19.16 -31.84 -0.38
N ASN A 67 18.00 -32.47 -0.27
CA ASN A 67 17.34 -33.18 -1.37
C ASN A 67 16.61 -32.21 -2.34
N TYR A 68 16.48 -30.95 -1.98
CA TYR A 68 15.79 -29.93 -2.75
C TYR A 68 16.77 -28.86 -3.22
N GLU A 69 16.74 -28.56 -4.50
CA GLU A 69 17.34 -27.35 -5.04
C GLU A 69 16.23 -26.28 -5.17
N VAL A 70 16.50 -25.07 -4.71
CA VAL A 70 15.53 -23.96 -4.78
C VAL A 70 16.12 -22.84 -5.64
N VAL A 71 15.39 -22.42 -6.67
CA VAL A 71 15.81 -21.40 -7.63
C VAL A 71 14.70 -20.39 -7.87
N ALA A 72 15.05 -19.19 -8.37
CA ALA A 72 14.08 -18.15 -8.66
C ALA A 72 13.93 -17.86 -10.15
N SER A 73 12.69 -17.60 -10.58
CA SER A 73 12.35 -17.10 -11.94
C SER A 73 12.53 -15.57 -12.08
N ASN A 74 12.65 -14.88 -10.94
CA ASN A 74 12.65 -13.41 -10.84
C ASN A 74 11.38 -12.79 -11.47
N GLY A 75 10.20 -13.30 -11.13
CA GLY A 75 8.90 -12.91 -11.66
C GLY A 75 8.56 -13.59 -12.98
N HIS A 76 7.69 -12.95 -13.78
CA HIS A 76 7.28 -13.47 -15.10
C HIS A 76 8.46 -13.66 -16.05
N VAL A 77 8.43 -14.75 -16.82
CA VAL A 77 9.44 -15.07 -17.85
C VAL A 77 8.91 -14.86 -19.28
N ARG A 78 7.56 -14.79 -19.43
CA ARG A 78 6.85 -14.51 -20.69
C ARG A 78 5.85 -13.39 -20.47
N ASP A 79 5.61 -12.58 -21.48
CA ASP A 79 4.58 -11.53 -21.50
C ASP A 79 4.18 -11.23 -22.95
N LEU A 80 3.12 -10.43 -23.13
CA LEU A 80 2.73 -9.91 -24.44
C LEU A 80 3.83 -8.97 -24.99
N PRO A 81 4.02 -8.91 -26.33
CA PRO A 81 4.98 -8.00 -26.95
C PRO A 81 4.72 -6.55 -26.56
N LYS A 82 5.78 -5.75 -26.35
CA LYS A 82 5.62 -4.34 -26.00
C LYS A 82 5.21 -3.44 -27.17
N SER A 83 5.60 -3.81 -28.38
CA SER A 83 5.44 -3.00 -29.61
C SER A 83 4.16 -3.29 -30.40
N THR A 84 3.41 -4.31 -30.03
CA THR A 84 2.16 -4.72 -30.71
C THR A 84 1.09 -5.00 -29.68
N LEU A 85 -0.18 -5.10 -30.13
CA LEU A 85 -1.27 -5.51 -29.26
C LEU A 85 -0.98 -6.87 -28.61
N GLY A 86 -0.44 -7.79 -29.39
CA GLY A 86 -0.06 -9.13 -28.94
C GLY A 86 -1.23 -10.07 -28.68
N ILE A 87 -2.40 -9.73 -29.17
CA ILE A 87 -3.64 -10.52 -29.09
C ILE A 87 -4.21 -10.60 -30.49
N ASP A 88 -4.57 -11.80 -30.92
CA ASP A 88 -5.12 -12.05 -32.25
C ASP A 88 -6.62 -11.81 -32.22
N VAL A 89 -7.05 -10.62 -32.61
CA VAL A 89 -8.46 -10.20 -32.53
C VAL A 89 -9.34 -10.83 -33.62
N GLU A 90 -8.73 -11.40 -34.66
CA GLU A 90 -9.41 -12.06 -35.78
C GLU A 90 -9.59 -13.57 -35.52
N HIS A 91 -8.72 -14.16 -34.67
CA HIS A 91 -8.72 -15.60 -34.40
C HIS A 91 -8.84 -15.84 -32.88
N ASP A 92 -10.07 -15.77 -32.38
CA ASP A 92 -10.48 -16.17 -31.03
C ASP A 92 -9.67 -15.51 -29.90
N TYR A 93 -9.15 -14.29 -30.12
CA TYR A 93 -8.43 -13.46 -29.13
C TYR A 93 -7.22 -14.15 -28.49
N GLU A 94 -6.53 -15.03 -29.23
CA GLU A 94 -5.40 -15.79 -28.71
C GLU A 94 -4.21 -14.90 -28.37
N PRO A 95 -3.67 -14.95 -27.13
CA PRO A 95 -2.54 -14.13 -26.71
C PRO A 95 -1.21 -14.68 -27.25
N LYS A 96 -0.43 -13.84 -27.92
CA LYS A 96 0.90 -14.17 -28.45
C LYS A 96 2.00 -13.89 -27.43
N TYR A 97 2.21 -14.78 -26.47
CA TYR A 97 3.24 -14.61 -25.45
C TYR A 97 4.65 -14.83 -25.98
N ILE A 98 5.54 -13.90 -25.66
CA ILE A 98 6.98 -13.98 -25.98
C ILE A 98 7.82 -14.00 -24.70
N THR A 99 9.06 -14.50 -24.80
CA THR A 99 10.02 -14.39 -23.69
C THR A 99 10.36 -12.93 -23.44
N ILE A 100 10.28 -12.50 -22.18
CA ILE A 100 10.63 -11.13 -21.76
C ILE A 100 12.12 -10.89 -22.02
N ARG A 101 12.45 -9.74 -22.65
CA ARG A 101 13.83 -9.34 -22.91
C ARG A 101 14.63 -9.30 -21.58
N GLY A 102 15.81 -9.94 -21.57
CA GLY A 102 16.66 -10.07 -20.39
C GLY A 102 16.38 -11.30 -19.51
N LYS A 103 15.39 -12.14 -19.85
CA LYS A 103 15.10 -13.40 -19.13
C LYS A 103 15.79 -14.62 -19.71
N GLY A 104 16.53 -14.48 -20.82
CA GLY A 104 17.20 -15.59 -21.50
C GLY A 104 18.14 -16.37 -20.58
N ASP A 105 19.01 -15.68 -19.84
CA ASP A 105 19.99 -16.30 -18.94
C ASP A 105 19.31 -17.02 -17.77
N ILE A 106 18.25 -16.43 -17.21
CA ILE A 106 17.45 -17.05 -16.16
C ILE A 106 16.84 -18.35 -16.65
N LEU A 107 16.20 -18.34 -17.83
CA LEU A 107 15.62 -19.54 -18.43
C LEU A 107 16.70 -20.58 -18.76
N ALA A 108 17.88 -20.16 -19.24
CA ALA A 108 18.99 -21.08 -19.48
C ALA A 108 19.47 -21.77 -18.21
N ASN A 109 19.57 -21.02 -17.10
CA ASN A 109 19.93 -21.57 -15.80
C ASN A 109 18.83 -22.52 -15.26
N LEU A 110 17.57 -22.12 -15.35
CA LEU A 110 16.45 -22.98 -14.94
C LEU A 110 16.43 -24.29 -15.74
N ARG A 111 16.66 -24.27 -17.06
CA ARG A 111 16.75 -25.50 -17.88
C ARG A 111 17.88 -26.42 -17.46
N LYS A 112 19.01 -25.89 -16.97
CA LYS A 112 20.11 -26.72 -16.44
C LYS A 112 19.67 -27.46 -15.18
N GLU A 113 18.96 -26.79 -14.27
CA GLU A 113 18.48 -27.40 -13.03
C GLU A 113 17.32 -28.39 -13.29
N VAL A 114 16.40 -28.05 -14.21
CA VAL A 114 15.32 -28.95 -14.66
C VAL A 114 15.84 -30.29 -15.18
N LYS A 115 16.97 -30.29 -15.89
CA LYS A 115 17.59 -31.54 -16.42
C LYS A 115 18.05 -32.49 -15.31
N LYS A 116 18.45 -31.95 -14.14
CA LYS A 116 18.95 -32.72 -13.00
C LYS A 116 17.85 -33.26 -12.11
N ALA A 117 16.64 -32.66 -12.17
CA ALA A 117 15.56 -32.94 -11.25
C ALA A 117 14.66 -34.08 -11.71
N GLU A 118 14.24 -34.94 -10.77
CA GLU A 118 13.24 -36.00 -10.95
C GLU A 118 11.80 -35.43 -10.88
N LYS A 119 11.56 -34.48 -9.96
CA LYS A 119 10.29 -33.79 -9.76
C LYS A 119 10.53 -32.29 -9.67
N ILE A 120 9.58 -31.51 -10.14
CA ILE A 120 9.61 -30.06 -10.17
C ILE A 120 8.39 -29.55 -9.40
N TYR A 121 8.62 -28.63 -8.47
CA TYR A 121 7.58 -27.93 -7.73
C TYR A 121 7.60 -26.44 -8.12
N LEU A 122 6.47 -25.94 -8.60
CA LEU A 122 6.26 -24.52 -8.90
C LEU A 122 5.64 -23.88 -7.66
N ALA A 123 6.45 -23.08 -6.94
CA ALA A 123 6.16 -22.54 -5.62
C ALA A 123 6.04 -21.01 -5.63
N THR A 124 5.26 -20.50 -6.56
CA THR A 124 4.95 -19.07 -6.67
C THR A 124 3.84 -18.65 -5.71
N ASP A 125 3.54 -17.35 -5.57
CA ASP A 125 2.51 -16.83 -4.67
C ASP A 125 1.15 -17.51 -4.85
N PRO A 126 0.28 -17.53 -3.83
CA PRO A 126 -1.02 -18.22 -3.86
C PRO A 126 -2.11 -17.37 -4.54
N ASP A 127 -1.77 -16.52 -5.50
CA ASP A 127 -2.72 -15.71 -6.26
C ASP A 127 -2.68 -16.03 -7.76
N ARG A 128 -3.61 -15.43 -8.55
CA ARG A 128 -3.69 -15.61 -9.99
C ARG A 128 -2.41 -15.22 -10.73
N GLU A 129 -1.64 -14.23 -10.24
CA GLU A 129 -0.35 -13.87 -10.82
C GLU A 129 0.68 -14.98 -10.62
N GLY A 130 0.75 -15.57 -9.41
CA GLY A 130 1.62 -16.70 -9.13
C GLY A 130 1.26 -17.94 -9.96
N GLU A 131 -0.04 -18.21 -10.15
CA GLU A 131 -0.52 -19.31 -10.99
C GLU A 131 -0.09 -19.11 -12.45
N ALA A 132 -0.27 -17.89 -13.00
CA ALA A 132 0.17 -17.55 -14.35
C ALA A 132 1.70 -17.62 -14.52
N ILE A 133 2.49 -17.23 -13.51
CA ILE A 133 3.96 -17.40 -13.52
C ILE A 133 4.30 -18.88 -13.62
N SER A 134 3.64 -19.74 -12.83
CA SER A 134 3.82 -21.19 -12.87
C SER A 134 3.49 -21.78 -14.24
N TRP A 135 2.38 -21.38 -14.82
CA TRP A 135 1.98 -21.81 -16.18
C TRP A 135 2.97 -21.33 -17.25
N HIS A 136 3.42 -20.09 -17.18
CA HIS A 136 4.44 -19.57 -18.10
C HIS A 136 5.78 -20.31 -17.98
N LEU A 137 6.17 -20.73 -16.78
CA LEU A 137 7.36 -21.54 -16.54
C LEU A 137 7.20 -22.95 -17.12
N LEU A 138 6.04 -23.58 -16.95
CA LEU A 138 5.74 -24.90 -17.52
C LEU A 138 5.99 -24.88 -19.03
N ILE A 139 5.43 -23.90 -19.74
CA ILE A 139 5.57 -23.79 -21.20
C ILE A 139 7.00 -23.37 -21.60
N ALA A 140 7.58 -22.32 -20.97
CA ALA A 140 8.90 -21.79 -21.35
C ALA A 140 10.04 -22.78 -21.11
N LEU A 141 9.90 -23.68 -20.15
CA LEU A 141 10.88 -24.72 -19.81
C LEU A 141 10.56 -26.07 -20.46
N LYS A 142 9.41 -26.20 -21.17
CA LYS A 142 8.92 -27.42 -21.83
C LYS A 142 8.81 -28.60 -20.84
N LEU A 143 8.01 -28.39 -19.79
CA LEU A 143 7.91 -29.35 -18.68
C LEU A 143 6.81 -30.40 -18.84
N GLU A 144 6.10 -30.45 -19.97
CA GLU A 144 4.95 -31.33 -20.21
C GLU A 144 5.29 -32.84 -20.00
N ASN A 145 6.52 -33.21 -20.24
CA ASN A 145 7.02 -34.59 -20.08
C ASN A 145 7.72 -34.84 -18.72
N LYS A 146 7.60 -33.92 -17.77
CA LYS A 146 8.18 -34.03 -16.42
C LYS A 146 7.11 -34.16 -15.36
N LYS A 147 7.46 -34.68 -14.18
CA LYS A 147 6.58 -34.66 -13.01
C LYS A 147 6.60 -33.27 -12.40
N VAL A 148 5.59 -32.46 -12.73
CA VAL A 148 5.45 -31.07 -12.28
C VAL A 148 4.26 -30.94 -11.34
N TYR A 149 4.44 -30.22 -10.27
CA TYR A 149 3.42 -29.97 -9.26
C TYR A 149 3.41 -28.50 -8.89
N ARG A 150 2.25 -27.98 -8.61
CA ARG A 150 2.01 -26.65 -8.04
C ARG A 150 1.91 -26.77 -6.53
N ILE A 151 2.64 -25.95 -5.79
CA ILE A 151 2.51 -25.79 -4.34
C ILE A 151 2.29 -24.31 -4.01
N ALA A 152 1.36 -24.06 -3.08
CA ALA A 152 1.04 -22.73 -2.60
C ALA A 152 1.01 -22.74 -1.07
N PHE A 153 1.35 -21.62 -0.46
CA PHE A 153 1.33 -21.45 1.00
C PHE A 153 1.10 -19.99 1.35
N ASN A 154 0.23 -19.76 2.34
CA ASN A 154 -0.14 -18.42 2.80
C ASN A 154 0.92 -17.81 3.72
N GLU A 155 1.87 -18.59 4.23
CA GLU A 155 2.98 -18.14 5.08
C GLU A 155 4.26 -18.92 4.76
N ILE A 156 5.40 -18.24 4.85
CA ILE A 156 6.70 -18.89 4.58
C ILE A 156 7.33 -19.34 5.89
N THR A 157 6.70 -20.36 6.50
CA THR A 157 7.18 -21.05 7.68
C THR A 157 7.62 -22.48 7.33
N LYS A 158 8.39 -23.11 8.22
CA LYS A 158 8.87 -24.48 8.00
C LYS A 158 7.71 -25.48 7.88
N ASN A 159 6.66 -25.29 8.68
CA ASN A 159 5.50 -26.18 8.71
C ASN A 159 4.66 -26.00 7.45
N ALA A 160 4.28 -24.76 7.11
CA ALA A 160 3.47 -24.46 5.93
C ALA A 160 4.15 -24.94 4.63
N VAL A 161 5.47 -24.71 4.47
CA VAL A 161 6.22 -25.17 3.30
C VAL A 161 6.29 -26.72 3.23
N LYS A 162 6.41 -27.41 4.34
CA LYS A 162 6.40 -28.89 4.35
C LYS A 162 5.01 -29.47 4.08
N GLU A 163 3.98 -28.81 4.61
CA GLU A 163 2.59 -29.24 4.40
C GLU A 163 2.16 -29.03 2.95
N SER A 164 2.55 -27.92 2.32
CA SER A 164 2.26 -27.66 0.91
C SER A 164 2.85 -28.70 -0.04
N LEU A 165 3.97 -29.33 0.31
CA LEU A 165 4.55 -30.44 -0.47
C LEU A 165 3.69 -31.71 -0.43
N LYS A 166 2.95 -31.94 0.66
CA LYS A 166 2.02 -33.08 0.77
C LYS A 166 0.74 -32.81 -0.03
N ASN A 167 0.32 -31.55 -0.07
CA ASN A 167 -0.88 -31.07 -0.75
C ASN A 167 -0.57 -30.50 -2.16
N ALA A 168 0.48 -31.02 -2.80
CA ALA A 168 0.86 -30.61 -4.14
C ALA A 168 -0.22 -30.96 -5.18
N ARG A 169 -0.59 -30.01 -6.03
CA ARG A 169 -1.66 -30.11 -7.03
C ARG A 169 -1.17 -29.81 -8.45
N GLU A 170 -2.04 -29.92 -9.40
CA GLU A 170 -1.82 -29.38 -10.75
C GLU A 170 -2.00 -27.85 -10.77
N ILE A 171 -1.60 -27.21 -11.87
CA ILE A 171 -1.85 -25.78 -12.11
C ILE A 171 -3.34 -25.60 -12.31
N ASP A 172 -3.91 -24.62 -11.62
CA ASP A 172 -5.31 -24.23 -11.75
C ASP A 172 -5.49 -23.32 -12.97
N MET A 173 -6.11 -23.87 -14.02
CA MET A 173 -6.29 -23.14 -15.28
C MET A 173 -7.32 -22.02 -15.15
N ASN A 174 -8.27 -22.08 -14.23
CA ASN A 174 -9.23 -20.99 -14.01
C ASN A 174 -8.50 -19.73 -13.48
N LEU A 175 -7.56 -19.90 -12.53
CA LEU A 175 -6.71 -18.81 -12.06
C LEU A 175 -5.81 -18.26 -13.17
N VAL A 176 -5.26 -19.14 -14.03
CA VAL A 176 -4.46 -18.72 -15.20
C VAL A 176 -5.32 -17.91 -16.16
N ASP A 177 -6.53 -18.38 -16.46
CA ASP A 177 -7.43 -17.73 -17.39
C ASP A 177 -7.95 -16.39 -16.85
N ALA A 178 -8.20 -16.28 -15.54
CA ALA A 178 -8.53 -15.02 -14.90
C ALA A 178 -7.40 -13.98 -15.01
N GLN A 179 -6.14 -14.42 -14.89
CA GLN A 179 -5.00 -13.56 -15.09
C GLN A 179 -4.83 -13.19 -16.57
N GLN A 180 -4.99 -14.14 -17.50
CA GLN A 180 -4.96 -13.89 -18.94
C GLN A 180 -6.02 -12.88 -19.36
N ALA A 181 -7.26 -13.06 -18.90
CA ALA A 181 -8.38 -12.14 -19.14
C ALA A 181 -8.03 -10.71 -18.69
N ARG A 182 -7.58 -10.55 -17.44
CA ARG A 182 -7.15 -9.25 -16.91
C ARG A 182 -6.03 -8.67 -17.76
N ARG A 183 -5.02 -9.46 -18.07
CA ARG A 183 -3.87 -9.02 -18.86
C ARG A 183 -4.27 -8.58 -20.27
N ALA A 184 -5.19 -9.30 -20.90
CA ALA A 184 -5.72 -8.98 -22.22
C ALA A 184 -6.53 -7.68 -22.20
N LEU A 185 -7.49 -7.54 -21.27
CA LEU A 185 -8.30 -6.34 -21.11
C LEU A 185 -7.43 -5.08 -20.86
N ASP A 186 -6.50 -5.16 -19.90
CA ASP A 186 -5.61 -4.04 -19.59
C ASP A 186 -4.68 -3.70 -20.77
N ARG A 187 -4.29 -4.72 -21.56
CA ARG A 187 -3.52 -4.53 -22.79
C ARG A 187 -4.36 -3.82 -23.86
N MET A 188 -5.58 -4.27 -24.10
CA MET A 188 -6.47 -3.69 -25.12
C MET A 188 -6.75 -2.22 -24.80
N VAL A 189 -7.20 -1.92 -23.59
CA VAL A 189 -7.47 -0.53 -23.15
C VAL A 189 -6.21 0.32 -23.26
N GLY A 190 -5.10 -0.11 -22.66
CA GLY A 190 -3.88 0.67 -22.62
C GLY A 190 -3.25 0.89 -23.98
N TYR A 191 -3.26 -0.13 -24.84
CA TYR A 191 -2.63 -0.08 -26.16
C TYR A 191 -3.47 0.69 -27.18
N ARG A 192 -4.81 0.62 -27.09
CA ARG A 192 -5.73 1.29 -28.02
C ARG A 192 -5.96 2.75 -27.66
N ILE A 193 -6.19 3.07 -26.38
CA ILE A 193 -6.54 4.44 -25.95
C ILE A 193 -5.30 5.33 -25.76
N SER A 194 -4.16 4.79 -25.25
CA SER A 194 -2.98 5.64 -24.99
C SER A 194 -2.45 6.38 -26.23
N PRO A 195 -2.41 5.79 -27.45
CA PRO A 195 -2.03 6.52 -28.67
C PRO A 195 -2.96 7.71 -28.99
N VAL A 196 -4.26 7.58 -28.73
CA VAL A 196 -5.22 8.68 -28.89
C VAL A 196 -4.85 9.84 -27.97
N LEU A 197 -4.57 9.58 -26.70
CA LEU A 197 -4.10 10.60 -25.77
C LEU A 197 -2.77 11.22 -26.20
N TRP A 198 -1.88 10.46 -26.86
CA TRP A 198 -0.62 11.00 -27.35
C TRP A 198 -0.80 11.92 -28.55
N ALA A 199 -1.73 11.62 -29.43
CA ALA A 199 -2.06 12.44 -30.58
C ALA A 199 -2.80 13.72 -30.17
N LYS A 200 -3.74 13.59 -29.21
CA LYS A 200 -4.66 14.69 -28.88
C LYS A 200 -4.18 15.58 -27.73
N VAL A 201 -3.28 15.10 -26.85
CA VAL A 201 -2.77 15.87 -25.70
C VAL A 201 -1.25 15.89 -25.68
N LYS A 202 -0.60 14.76 -25.31
CA LYS A 202 0.86 14.72 -25.14
C LYS A 202 1.39 13.29 -25.11
N ARG A 203 2.56 13.06 -25.72
CA ARG A 203 3.25 11.77 -25.62
C ARG A 203 3.60 11.38 -24.20
N GLY A 204 3.50 10.08 -23.90
CA GLY A 204 3.85 9.50 -22.61
C GLY A 204 2.69 9.39 -21.63
N LEU A 205 1.48 9.84 -21.98
CA LEU A 205 0.26 9.59 -21.22
C LEU A 205 -0.15 8.12 -21.36
N SER A 206 -0.98 7.65 -20.44
CA SER A 206 -1.55 6.31 -20.51
C SER A 206 -2.98 6.31 -20.00
N ALA A 207 -3.83 5.54 -20.67
CA ALA A 207 -5.12 5.14 -20.16
C ALA A 207 -5.04 3.70 -19.66
N GLY A 208 -5.93 3.35 -18.76
CA GLY A 208 -6.09 2.01 -18.25
C GLY A 208 -7.39 1.93 -17.47
N ARG A 209 -8.07 0.80 -17.52
CA ARG A 209 -9.39 0.59 -16.97
C ARG A 209 -9.52 1.12 -15.53
N VAL A 210 -8.78 0.57 -14.59
CA VAL A 210 -8.84 0.96 -13.16
C VAL A 210 -8.25 2.37 -12.93
N GLN A 211 -7.16 2.73 -13.62
CA GLN A 211 -6.51 4.03 -13.41
C GLN A 211 -7.38 5.20 -13.88
N SER A 212 -8.13 5.05 -14.99
CA SER A 212 -8.98 6.12 -15.52
C SER A 212 -10.20 6.35 -14.65
N VAL A 213 -10.80 5.28 -14.12
CA VAL A 213 -11.90 5.41 -13.15
C VAL A 213 -11.42 6.01 -11.82
N ALA A 214 -10.24 5.62 -11.33
CA ALA A 214 -9.67 6.24 -10.13
C ALA A 214 -9.42 7.74 -10.32
N LEU A 215 -8.96 8.16 -11.50
CA LEU A 215 -8.81 9.58 -11.83
C LEU A 215 -10.17 10.29 -11.85
N ARG A 216 -11.18 9.69 -12.48
CA ARG A 216 -12.55 10.24 -12.52
C ARG A 216 -13.11 10.47 -11.12
N ILE A 217 -13.00 9.48 -10.22
CA ILE A 217 -13.48 9.59 -8.83
C ILE A 217 -12.83 10.78 -8.12
N ILE A 218 -11.54 11.02 -8.36
CA ILE A 218 -10.83 12.16 -7.78
C ILE A 218 -11.33 13.48 -8.41
N CYS A 219 -11.49 13.54 -9.73
CA CYS A 219 -12.01 14.73 -10.43
C CYS A 219 -13.44 15.08 -9.98
N ASP A 220 -14.32 14.08 -9.87
CA ASP A 220 -15.71 14.27 -9.43
C ASP A 220 -15.73 14.81 -7.96
N ARG A 221 -14.79 14.38 -7.10
CA ARG A 221 -14.63 14.95 -5.75
C ARG A 221 -14.12 16.39 -5.76
N GLU A 222 -13.18 16.75 -6.61
CA GLU A 222 -12.71 18.14 -6.74
C GLU A 222 -13.82 19.05 -7.26
N GLU A 223 -14.64 18.55 -8.19
CA GLU A 223 -15.83 19.27 -8.68
C GLU A 223 -16.85 19.47 -7.55
N GLU A 224 -17.13 18.46 -6.73
CA GLU A 224 -17.98 18.55 -5.53
C GLU A 224 -17.46 19.62 -4.56
N ILE A 225 -16.15 19.65 -4.31
CA ILE A 225 -15.52 20.62 -3.41
C ILE A 225 -15.62 22.04 -3.97
N ASN A 226 -15.33 22.21 -5.28
CA ASN A 226 -15.32 23.51 -5.92
C ASN A 226 -16.73 24.12 -6.06
N ASN A 227 -17.75 23.29 -6.22
CA ASN A 227 -19.14 23.71 -6.32
C ASN A 227 -19.86 23.81 -4.97
N PHE A 228 -19.16 23.48 -3.87
CA PHE A 228 -19.76 23.47 -2.54
C PHE A 228 -20.04 24.90 -2.06
N ILE A 229 -21.27 25.14 -1.60
CA ILE A 229 -21.70 26.41 -1.00
C ILE A 229 -21.84 26.20 0.50
N PRO A 230 -20.99 26.86 1.34
CA PRO A 230 -21.11 26.77 2.77
C PRO A 230 -22.42 27.33 3.29
N GLU A 231 -23.14 26.57 4.09
CA GLU A 231 -24.35 27.01 4.80
C GLU A 231 -24.02 27.32 6.24
N GLU A 232 -24.53 28.47 6.71
CA GLU A 232 -24.38 28.90 8.10
C GLU A 232 -25.26 28.08 9.03
N TYR A 233 -24.71 27.69 10.17
CA TYR A 233 -25.48 27.15 11.29
C TYR A 233 -24.84 27.55 12.62
N TRP A 234 -25.63 27.51 13.67
CA TRP A 234 -25.21 27.87 15.01
C TRP A 234 -25.34 26.68 15.96
N THR A 235 -24.46 26.63 16.96
CA THR A 235 -24.60 25.75 18.11
C THR A 235 -24.69 26.56 19.37
N LEU A 236 -25.51 26.10 20.30
CA LEU A 236 -25.71 26.70 21.61
C LEU A 236 -25.37 25.65 22.68
N ASP A 237 -24.33 25.91 23.44
CA ASP A 237 -23.95 25.10 24.58
C ASP A 237 -24.32 25.89 25.87
N ALA A 238 -24.86 25.19 26.87
CA ALA A 238 -25.21 25.76 28.15
C ALA A 238 -24.37 25.13 29.27
N ALA A 239 -23.67 25.94 30.05
CA ALA A 239 -22.90 25.52 31.20
C ALA A 239 -23.73 25.64 32.47
N PHE A 240 -24.00 24.51 33.11
CA PHE A 240 -24.81 24.46 34.35
C PHE A 240 -23.95 24.20 35.57
N SER A 241 -24.27 24.89 36.67
CA SER A 241 -23.75 24.58 37.98
C SER A 241 -24.52 23.39 38.56
N VAL A 242 -23.80 22.38 39.01
CA VAL A 242 -24.37 21.20 39.66
C VAL A 242 -24.03 21.26 41.14
N PRO A 243 -24.99 21.07 42.04
CA PRO A 243 -24.72 21.08 43.50
C PRO A 243 -23.64 20.05 43.88
N GLY A 244 -22.62 20.52 44.61
CA GLY A 244 -21.52 19.66 45.06
C GLY A 244 -20.38 19.44 44.07
N GLU A 245 -20.48 19.93 42.84
CA GLU A 245 -19.45 19.77 41.79
C GLU A 245 -18.73 21.09 41.47
N LYS A 246 -17.41 21.02 41.30
CA LYS A 246 -16.59 22.20 40.98
C LYS A 246 -16.65 22.57 39.48
N LYS A 247 -16.76 21.55 38.60
CA LYS A 247 -16.81 21.76 37.15
C LYS A 247 -18.25 21.91 36.68
N PRO A 248 -18.55 22.84 35.77
CA PRO A 248 -19.87 22.97 35.18
C PRO A 248 -20.20 21.77 34.30
N LEU A 249 -21.48 21.43 34.23
CA LEU A 249 -22.03 20.48 33.27
C LEU A 249 -22.32 21.22 31.95
N VAL A 250 -21.62 20.95 30.91
CA VAL A 250 -21.86 21.56 29.57
C VAL A 250 -22.82 20.70 28.79
N ALA A 251 -23.97 21.26 28.45
CA ALA A 251 -25.02 20.57 27.69
C ALA A 251 -25.28 21.27 26.36
N LYS A 252 -25.45 20.48 25.31
CA LYS A 252 -25.74 20.95 23.94
C LYS A 252 -27.24 21.16 23.75
N TYR A 253 -27.62 22.26 23.14
CA TYR A 253 -28.99 22.52 22.75
C TYR A 253 -29.48 21.43 21.78
N TYR A 254 -30.64 20.88 22.04
CA TYR A 254 -31.25 19.85 21.25
C TYR A 254 -32.40 20.39 20.37
N GLY A 255 -33.26 21.23 20.96
CA GLY A 255 -34.43 21.78 20.31
C GLY A 255 -35.58 22.01 21.26
N LYS A 256 -36.81 22.03 20.77
CA LYS A 256 -38.03 22.14 21.58
C LYS A 256 -38.60 20.76 21.90
N GLY A 257 -38.71 20.44 23.18
CA GLY A 257 -39.18 19.14 23.62
C GLY A 257 -38.39 17.98 23.04
N ASN A 258 -39.04 17.13 22.23
CA ASN A 258 -38.41 15.99 21.55
C ASN A 258 -38.05 16.27 20.10
N GLN A 259 -38.28 17.49 19.59
CA GLN A 259 -37.95 17.87 18.21
C GLN A 259 -36.56 18.47 18.16
N LYS A 260 -35.66 17.82 17.41
CA LYS A 260 -34.32 18.35 17.17
C LYS A 260 -34.41 19.59 16.26
N THR A 261 -33.78 20.68 16.65
CA THR A 261 -33.74 21.94 15.90
C THR A 261 -32.32 22.25 15.47
N VAL A 262 -32.12 22.52 14.17
CA VAL A 262 -30.90 23.11 13.65
C VAL A 262 -31.10 24.63 13.67
N ILE A 263 -30.18 25.34 14.29
CA ILE A 263 -30.23 26.81 14.35
C ILE A 263 -29.52 27.34 13.10
N SER A 264 -30.28 27.85 12.15
CA SER A 264 -29.78 28.23 10.80
C SER A 264 -29.39 29.73 10.70
N SER A 265 -29.70 30.55 11.70
CA SER A 265 -29.32 31.96 11.68
C SER A 265 -29.15 32.55 13.08
N LYS A 266 -28.50 33.70 13.16
CA LYS A 266 -28.33 34.44 14.41
C LYS A 266 -29.68 34.89 14.98
N GLU A 267 -30.63 35.35 14.14
CA GLU A 267 -31.96 35.79 14.55
C GLU A 267 -32.74 34.64 15.23
N GLN A 268 -32.61 33.41 14.71
CA GLN A 268 -33.22 32.24 15.32
C GLN A 268 -32.57 31.90 16.69
N LEU A 269 -31.25 32.04 16.79
CA LEU A 269 -30.53 31.86 18.05
C LEU A 269 -30.95 32.89 19.07
N ASP A 270 -31.03 34.18 18.70
CA ASP A 270 -31.42 35.27 19.58
C ASP A 270 -32.88 35.12 20.09
N LYS A 271 -33.77 34.60 19.26
CA LYS A 271 -35.13 34.24 19.65
C LYS A 271 -35.13 33.12 20.73
N ILE A 272 -34.33 32.06 20.50
CA ILE A 272 -34.17 30.97 21.48
C ILE A 272 -33.62 31.51 22.79
N LEU A 273 -32.59 32.33 22.79
CA LEU A 273 -32.00 32.93 23.97
C LEU A 273 -33.00 33.80 24.74
N LYS A 274 -33.85 34.57 24.02
CA LYS A 274 -34.90 35.37 24.62
C LYS A 274 -35.98 34.48 25.26
N GLU A 275 -36.38 33.39 24.63
CA GLU A 275 -37.34 32.42 25.20
C GLU A 275 -36.75 31.69 26.42
N LEU A 276 -35.43 31.49 26.50
CA LEU A 276 -34.71 30.90 27.62
C LEU A 276 -34.43 31.88 28.76
N SER A 277 -34.58 33.19 28.53
CA SER A 277 -34.30 34.22 29.54
C SER A 277 -35.27 34.11 30.69
N GLY A 278 -34.74 33.98 31.91
CA GLY A 278 -35.55 33.88 33.13
C GLY A 278 -36.19 32.50 33.38
N THR A 279 -35.93 31.50 32.54
CA THR A 279 -36.45 30.15 32.77
C THR A 279 -35.62 29.41 33.81
N GLY A 280 -36.28 28.55 34.60
CA GLY A 280 -35.61 27.58 35.50
C GLY A 280 -35.20 26.32 34.69
N TYR A 281 -34.08 25.73 35.09
CA TYR A 281 -33.56 24.52 34.42
C TYR A 281 -33.67 23.31 35.35
N GLN A 282 -34.16 22.21 34.80
CA GLN A 282 -34.36 20.97 35.57
C GLN A 282 -33.96 19.75 34.67
N VAL A 283 -33.34 18.78 35.32
CA VAL A 283 -33.08 17.48 34.70
C VAL A 283 -34.41 16.74 34.54
N SER A 284 -34.84 16.52 33.31
CA SER A 284 -36.06 15.79 33.01
C SER A 284 -35.85 14.28 32.86
N GLU A 285 -34.70 13.84 32.43
CA GLU A 285 -34.39 12.42 32.24
C GLU A 285 -32.88 12.15 32.44
N VAL A 286 -32.59 11.08 33.19
CA VAL A 286 -31.24 10.49 33.27
C VAL A 286 -31.35 9.04 32.82
N LYS A 287 -30.79 8.72 31.67
CA LYS A 287 -30.78 7.37 31.11
C LYS A 287 -29.39 6.79 31.21
N LYS A 288 -29.22 5.71 31.98
CA LYS A 288 -28.00 4.91 32.02
C LYS A 288 -28.10 3.77 31.03
N GLY A 289 -27.00 3.43 30.39
CA GLY A 289 -26.94 2.34 29.43
C GLY A 289 -25.51 1.81 29.32
N GLU A 290 -25.36 0.80 28.51
CA GLU A 290 -24.06 0.21 28.16
C GLU A 290 -23.79 0.37 26.65
N ARG A 291 -22.54 0.64 26.30
CA ARG A 291 -22.06 0.64 24.93
C ARG A 291 -20.93 -0.37 24.81
N ILE A 292 -21.08 -1.29 23.86
CA ILE A 292 -20.04 -2.29 23.53
C ILE A 292 -19.33 -1.84 22.28
N LYS A 293 -18.00 -1.67 22.38
CA LYS A 293 -17.13 -1.40 21.22
C LYS A 293 -16.44 -2.69 20.83
N LYS A 294 -16.82 -3.22 19.66
CA LYS A 294 -16.26 -4.47 19.14
C LYS A 294 -14.82 -4.29 18.70
N ALA A 295 -14.02 -5.34 18.86
CA ALA A 295 -12.66 -5.41 18.32
C ALA A 295 -12.66 -5.28 16.78
N PRO A 296 -11.67 -4.58 16.22
CA PRO A 296 -11.54 -4.47 14.78
C PRO A 296 -11.10 -5.82 14.17
N LEU A 297 -11.53 -6.11 12.94
CA LEU A 297 -11.12 -7.32 12.22
C LEU A 297 -9.61 -7.31 11.90
N PRO A 298 -8.98 -8.46 11.65
CA PRO A 298 -7.61 -8.54 11.14
C PRO A 298 -7.47 -7.78 9.82
N PHE A 299 -6.25 -7.44 9.43
CA PHE A 299 -6.02 -6.66 8.23
C PHE A 299 -6.27 -7.45 6.95
N THR A 300 -6.97 -6.81 6.01
CA THR A 300 -6.90 -7.05 4.58
C THR A 300 -5.82 -6.15 3.96
N THR A 301 -5.51 -6.33 2.67
CA THR A 301 -4.60 -5.42 1.95
C THR A 301 -5.07 -3.97 2.00
N SER A 302 -6.35 -3.74 1.77
CA SER A 302 -6.95 -2.41 1.77
C SER A 302 -6.86 -1.76 3.15
N THR A 303 -7.34 -2.44 4.19
CA THR A 303 -7.35 -1.90 5.55
C THR A 303 -5.93 -1.68 6.11
N LEU A 304 -4.95 -2.53 5.72
CA LEU A 304 -3.54 -2.31 6.06
C LEU A 304 -2.99 -1.04 5.40
N GLN A 305 -3.28 -0.82 4.12
CA GLN A 305 -2.85 0.39 3.40
C GLN A 305 -3.46 1.65 4.02
N GLN A 306 -4.76 1.61 4.35
CA GLN A 306 -5.48 2.70 4.99
C GLN A 306 -4.86 3.07 6.34
N GLU A 307 -4.69 2.09 7.21
CA GLU A 307 -4.19 2.32 8.57
C GLU A 307 -2.72 2.71 8.59
N ALA A 308 -1.88 2.08 7.75
CA ALA A 308 -0.47 2.48 7.61
C ALA A 308 -0.32 3.91 7.07
N SER A 309 -1.21 4.36 6.19
CA SER A 309 -1.23 5.74 5.74
C SER A 309 -1.63 6.71 6.86
N LYS A 310 -2.67 6.40 7.63
CA LYS A 310 -3.17 7.22 8.74
C LYS A 310 -2.14 7.33 9.88
N VAL A 311 -1.68 6.20 10.40
CA VAL A 311 -0.88 6.13 11.65
C VAL A 311 0.61 6.27 11.40
N LEU A 312 1.13 5.68 10.32
CA LEU A 312 2.56 5.65 10.03
C LEU A 312 3.00 6.70 9.01
N ASN A 313 2.05 7.34 8.32
CA ASN A 313 2.28 8.22 7.18
C ASN A 313 3.07 7.51 6.06
N PHE A 314 2.75 6.23 5.80
CA PHE A 314 3.33 5.46 4.71
C PHE A 314 2.44 5.58 3.47
N SER A 315 3.06 5.71 2.28
CA SER A 315 2.32 5.54 1.03
C SER A 315 1.89 4.08 0.86
N THR A 316 0.84 3.86 0.08
CA THR A 316 0.35 2.52 -0.28
C THR A 316 1.48 1.67 -0.88
N GLN A 317 2.27 2.23 -1.79
CA GLN A 317 3.43 1.57 -2.40
C GLN A 317 4.50 1.18 -1.36
N LYS A 318 4.82 2.09 -0.42
CA LYS A 318 5.79 1.81 0.65
C LYS A 318 5.28 0.70 1.56
N THR A 319 4.00 0.74 1.94
CA THR A 319 3.35 -0.28 2.77
C THR A 319 3.47 -1.65 2.13
N MET A 320 3.07 -1.78 0.85
CA MET A 320 3.12 -3.07 0.15
C MET A 320 4.55 -3.59 -0.04
N ARG A 321 5.50 -2.71 -0.33
CA ARG A 321 6.92 -3.09 -0.44
C ARG A 321 7.48 -3.64 0.88
N LEU A 322 7.16 -3.01 2.00
CA LEU A 322 7.59 -3.47 3.33
C LEU A 322 6.89 -4.77 3.71
N ALA A 323 5.58 -4.88 3.46
CA ALA A 323 4.83 -6.11 3.71
C ALA A 323 5.38 -7.28 2.89
N GLN A 324 5.75 -7.08 1.62
CA GLN A 324 6.41 -8.09 0.79
C GLN A 324 7.72 -8.59 1.43
N GLN A 325 8.54 -7.69 1.97
CA GLN A 325 9.78 -8.07 2.66
C GLN A 325 9.51 -8.90 3.92
N LEU A 326 8.50 -8.53 4.71
CA LEU A 326 8.13 -9.26 5.92
C LEU A 326 7.56 -10.65 5.60
N TYR A 327 6.84 -10.80 4.50
CA TYR A 327 6.30 -12.07 4.01
C TYR A 327 7.39 -12.98 3.45
N GLU A 328 8.25 -12.47 2.54
CA GLU A 328 9.27 -13.28 1.87
C GLU A 328 10.38 -13.76 2.81
N GLY A 329 10.60 -13.04 3.89
CA GLY A 329 11.53 -13.39 4.95
C GLY A 329 12.52 -12.29 5.30
N VAL A 330 12.73 -12.15 6.59
CA VAL A 330 13.71 -11.26 7.22
C VAL A 330 14.66 -12.08 8.08
N ASP A 331 15.89 -11.61 8.20
CA ASP A 331 16.89 -12.29 9.02
C ASP A 331 16.66 -11.96 10.50
N ILE A 332 16.25 -12.99 11.28
CA ILE A 332 16.01 -12.86 12.72
C ILE A 332 17.20 -13.46 13.48
N LYS A 333 17.75 -12.69 14.41
CA LYS A 333 18.86 -13.12 15.26
C LYS A 333 18.49 -14.43 15.99
N GLY A 334 19.29 -15.47 15.80
CA GLY A 334 19.06 -16.80 16.37
C GLY A 334 18.10 -17.71 15.59
N SER A 335 17.22 -17.17 14.74
CA SER A 335 16.27 -17.96 13.94
C SER A 335 16.62 -18.01 12.45
N GLY A 336 17.49 -17.08 11.96
CA GLY A 336 17.83 -16.91 10.55
C GLY A 336 16.68 -16.33 9.73
N THR A 337 16.67 -16.52 8.41
CA THR A 337 15.65 -15.94 7.52
C THR A 337 14.31 -16.64 7.70
N VAL A 338 13.24 -15.89 8.03
CA VAL A 338 11.88 -16.38 8.28
C VAL A 338 10.86 -15.35 7.76
N GLY A 339 9.76 -15.83 7.15
CA GLY A 339 8.58 -15.01 6.86
C GLY A 339 7.80 -14.76 8.14
N ILE A 340 7.57 -13.52 8.50
CA ILE A 340 6.96 -13.15 9.79
C ILE A 340 5.53 -12.66 9.69
N ILE A 341 4.99 -12.54 8.49
CA ILE A 341 3.57 -12.29 8.23
C ILE A 341 3.04 -13.25 7.18
N THR A 342 1.73 -13.42 7.15
CA THR A 342 1.00 -14.14 6.11
C THR A 342 1.02 -13.37 4.79
N TYR A 343 0.52 -14.00 3.72
CA TYR A 343 0.43 -13.42 2.39
C TYR A 343 -0.30 -12.08 2.40
N LEU A 344 0.28 -11.09 1.75
CA LEU A 344 -0.11 -9.68 1.90
C LEU A 344 -1.18 -9.21 0.91
N ARG A 345 -1.49 -9.97 -0.15
CA ARG A 345 -2.52 -9.62 -1.13
C ARG A 345 -3.77 -10.44 -0.87
N THR A 346 -4.59 -9.95 0.03
CA THR A 346 -5.83 -10.62 0.46
C THR A 346 -6.92 -9.60 0.78
N ASP A 347 -8.14 -9.95 0.48
CA ASP A 347 -9.35 -9.27 0.94
C ASP A 347 -10.10 -10.07 2.04
N SER A 348 -9.56 -11.24 2.40
CA SER A 348 -10.08 -12.09 3.46
C SER A 348 -9.69 -11.59 4.85
N THR A 349 -10.64 -11.66 5.77
CA THR A 349 -10.41 -11.46 7.22
C THR A 349 -10.35 -12.78 7.98
N ARG A 350 -10.45 -13.92 7.29
CA ARG A 350 -10.38 -15.27 7.85
C ARG A 350 -9.00 -15.55 8.44
N ILE A 351 -8.95 -16.34 9.47
CA ILE A 351 -7.71 -16.88 10.04
C ILE A 351 -7.83 -18.40 10.18
N SER A 352 -6.70 -19.11 10.17
CA SER A 352 -6.68 -20.55 10.41
C SER A 352 -6.99 -20.88 11.87
N ASP A 353 -7.51 -22.10 12.11
CA ASP A 353 -7.79 -22.58 13.47
C ASP A 353 -6.53 -22.61 14.34
N GLU A 354 -5.37 -22.89 13.75
CA GLU A 354 -4.08 -22.85 14.43
C GLU A 354 -3.71 -21.44 14.89
N ALA A 355 -3.94 -20.43 14.04
CA ALA A 355 -3.69 -19.02 14.38
C ALA A 355 -4.68 -18.52 15.45
N GLN A 356 -5.92 -18.99 15.40
CA GLN A 356 -6.93 -18.71 16.44
C GLN A 356 -6.47 -19.25 17.80
N ALA A 357 -6.11 -20.54 17.87
CA ALA A 357 -5.66 -21.18 19.10
C ALA A 357 -4.38 -20.52 19.67
N MET A 358 -3.44 -20.16 18.78
CA MET A 358 -2.23 -19.43 19.16
C MET A 358 -2.57 -18.07 19.78
N ALA A 359 -3.50 -17.32 19.16
CA ALA A 359 -3.90 -16.00 19.65
C ALA A 359 -4.63 -16.09 21.01
N GLU A 360 -5.55 -17.02 21.17
CA GLU A 360 -6.27 -17.26 22.42
C GLU A 360 -5.31 -17.60 23.55
N SER A 361 -4.39 -18.53 23.32
CA SER A 361 -3.37 -18.91 24.30
C SER A 361 -2.47 -17.72 24.67
N TYR A 362 -2.03 -16.94 23.68
CA TYR A 362 -1.21 -15.75 23.91
C TYR A 362 -1.93 -14.69 24.73
N ILE A 363 -3.21 -14.42 24.43
CA ILE A 363 -4.03 -13.42 25.12
C ILE A 363 -4.28 -13.86 26.57
N ALA A 364 -4.67 -15.12 26.77
CA ALA A 364 -4.91 -15.67 28.11
C ALA A 364 -3.68 -15.55 29.01
N GLN A 365 -2.48 -15.89 28.47
CA GLN A 365 -1.23 -15.84 29.22
C GLN A 365 -0.75 -14.42 29.54
N ASN A 366 -0.91 -13.46 28.63
CA ASN A 366 -0.31 -12.13 28.77
C ASN A 366 -1.29 -11.06 29.30
N TYR A 367 -2.61 -11.25 29.11
CA TYR A 367 -3.64 -10.28 29.49
C TYR A 367 -4.68 -10.90 30.45
N GLY A 368 -4.81 -12.22 30.47
CA GLY A 368 -5.77 -12.95 31.29
C GLY A 368 -7.00 -13.42 30.49
N GLU A 369 -7.65 -14.48 30.99
CA GLU A 369 -8.78 -15.18 30.33
C GLU A 369 -9.95 -14.21 29.96
N LYS A 370 -10.25 -13.22 30.78
CA LYS A 370 -11.33 -12.26 30.51
C LYS A 370 -11.12 -11.40 29.25
N TYR A 371 -9.87 -11.34 28.73
CA TYR A 371 -9.55 -10.62 27.50
C TYR A 371 -9.66 -11.48 26.25
N VAL A 372 -9.86 -12.77 26.37
CA VAL A 372 -10.12 -13.65 25.21
C VAL A 372 -11.54 -13.41 24.72
N ALA A 373 -11.70 -13.23 23.40
CA ALA A 373 -13.03 -13.02 22.83
C ALA A 373 -13.86 -14.31 22.88
N GLU A 374 -15.02 -14.28 23.52
CA GLU A 374 -15.96 -15.39 23.48
C GLU A 374 -16.54 -15.59 22.07
N GLY A 375 -16.40 -16.80 21.53
CA GLY A 375 -17.07 -17.18 20.27
C GLY A 375 -16.61 -16.43 19.04
N ALA A 376 -15.35 -15.99 18.96
CA ALA A 376 -14.74 -15.35 17.79
C ALA A 376 -14.57 -16.30 16.60
N LYS A 377 -15.60 -17.12 16.30
CA LYS A 377 -15.68 -17.84 15.04
C LYS A 377 -16.07 -16.83 13.97
N ASP A 378 -15.21 -16.71 12.97
CA ASP A 378 -15.52 -15.85 11.82
C ASP A 378 -16.89 -16.26 11.27
N LYS A 379 -17.82 -15.32 11.18
CA LYS A 379 -19.07 -15.57 10.46
C LYS A 379 -18.65 -15.96 9.05
N LYS A 380 -19.06 -17.16 8.61
CA LYS A 380 -18.90 -17.56 7.22
C LYS A 380 -19.51 -16.43 6.39
N THR A 381 -18.67 -15.62 5.76
CA THR A 381 -19.15 -14.69 4.75
C THR A 381 -19.60 -15.53 3.57
N ASP A 382 -20.83 -15.31 3.10
CA ASP A 382 -21.42 -16.03 1.96
C ASP A 382 -20.68 -15.82 0.63
N LYS A 383 -19.59 -15.08 0.64
CA LYS A 383 -18.70 -14.89 -0.51
C LYS A 383 -17.70 -16.06 -0.59
N LYS A 384 -18.04 -17.05 -1.39
CA LYS A 384 -17.23 -18.25 -1.68
C LYS A 384 -15.90 -17.99 -2.38
N ILE A 385 -15.53 -16.74 -2.67
CA ILE A 385 -14.58 -16.40 -3.73
C ILE A 385 -13.10 -16.49 -3.32
N GLN A 386 -12.73 -16.52 -2.03
CA GLN A 386 -11.33 -16.63 -1.62
C GLN A 386 -11.13 -17.38 -0.29
N ASP A 387 -11.78 -18.49 -0.13
CA ASP A 387 -11.61 -19.36 1.06
C ASP A 387 -10.16 -19.87 1.26
N ALA A 388 -9.31 -19.75 0.22
CA ALA A 388 -7.90 -20.13 0.28
C ALA A 388 -7.00 -19.11 0.97
N HIS A 389 -7.39 -17.82 1.02
CA HIS A 389 -6.57 -16.76 1.61
C HIS A 389 -6.93 -16.52 3.08
N GLU A 390 -5.92 -16.15 3.86
CA GLU A 390 -6.05 -15.67 5.22
C GLU A 390 -5.85 -14.16 5.28
N ALA A 391 -6.29 -13.55 6.41
CA ALA A 391 -5.96 -12.18 6.76
C ALA A 391 -4.45 -11.98 6.92
N ILE A 392 -4.00 -10.73 6.82
CA ILE A 392 -2.61 -10.36 7.09
C ILE A 392 -2.38 -10.38 8.60
N ARG A 393 -1.57 -11.32 9.06
CA ARG A 393 -1.26 -11.56 10.47
C ARG A 393 0.19 -11.97 10.69
N PRO A 394 0.72 -11.89 11.92
CA PRO A 394 1.98 -12.52 12.28
C PRO A 394 1.91 -14.05 12.08
N THR A 395 3.00 -14.65 11.63
CA THR A 395 3.14 -16.12 11.54
C THR A 395 3.35 -16.77 12.90
N ASP A 396 3.93 -16.04 13.86
CA ASP A 396 4.15 -16.45 15.25
C ASP A 396 4.05 -15.24 16.17
N LEU A 397 3.17 -15.28 17.18
CA LEU A 397 2.98 -14.19 18.15
C LEU A 397 4.16 -14.04 19.12
N ASN A 398 5.02 -15.04 19.27
CA ASN A 398 6.25 -14.95 20.06
C ASN A 398 7.28 -14.01 19.43
N TYR A 399 7.18 -13.74 18.11
CA TYR A 399 7.89 -12.67 17.44
C TYR A 399 7.26 -11.31 17.80
N THR A 400 7.32 -10.94 19.08
CA THR A 400 6.81 -9.64 19.51
C THR A 400 7.62 -8.50 18.89
N PRO A 401 7.05 -7.29 18.75
CA PRO A 401 7.80 -6.12 18.27
C PRO A 401 9.07 -5.81 19.08
N ILE A 402 9.09 -6.16 20.35
CA ILE A 402 10.26 -5.99 21.23
C ILE A 402 11.37 -6.95 20.82
N VAL A 403 11.06 -8.22 20.63
CA VAL A 403 12.01 -9.27 20.22
C VAL A 403 12.62 -8.94 18.85
N LEU A 404 11.82 -8.40 17.94
CA LEU A 404 12.26 -8.10 16.56
C LEU A 404 12.98 -6.75 16.40
N LYS A 405 13.09 -5.94 17.44
CA LYS A 405 13.62 -4.58 17.38
C LYS A 405 15.04 -4.50 16.78
N GLU A 406 15.90 -5.48 17.08
CA GLU A 406 17.27 -5.52 16.57
C GLU A 406 17.39 -6.15 15.16
N SER A 407 16.37 -6.89 14.72
CA SER A 407 16.37 -7.62 13.45
C SER A 407 15.74 -6.85 12.31
N LEU A 408 14.82 -5.93 12.60
CA LEU A 408 14.06 -5.18 11.61
C LEU A 408 14.56 -3.74 11.46
N SER A 409 14.51 -3.22 10.23
CA SER A 409 14.64 -1.79 10.01
C SER A 409 13.52 -1.02 10.72
N ARG A 410 13.73 0.26 11.01
CA ARG A 410 12.73 1.11 11.69
C ARG A 410 11.35 1.06 11.01
N ASP A 411 11.30 1.13 9.70
CA ASP A 411 10.02 1.15 8.97
C ASP A 411 9.37 -0.24 8.93
N GLN A 412 10.16 -1.32 8.78
CA GLN A 412 9.66 -2.69 8.90
C GLN A 412 9.08 -2.95 10.28
N LEU A 413 9.78 -2.54 11.34
CA LEU A 413 9.32 -2.73 12.72
C LEU A 413 8.01 -1.99 12.98
N ARG A 414 7.87 -0.74 12.50
CA ARG A 414 6.62 0.04 12.66
C ARG A 414 5.44 -0.62 11.95
N LEU A 415 5.64 -1.11 10.73
CA LEU A 415 4.59 -1.81 9.98
C LEU A 415 4.24 -3.14 10.65
N TYR A 416 5.25 -3.93 11.05
CA TYR A 416 5.04 -5.18 11.75
C TYR A 416 4.30 -5.00 13.07
N GLN A 417 4.68 -3.98 13.85
CA GLN A 417 4.01 -3.64 15.11
C GLN A 417 2.53 -3.30 14.90
N LEU A 418 2.20 -2.61 13.82
CA LEU A 418 0.82 -2.30 13.45
C LEU A 418 0.03 -3.59 13.16
N ILE A 419 0.60 -4.50 12.34
CA ILE A 419 0.00 -5.78 11.98
C ILE A 419 -0.17 -6.65 13.24
N TRP A 420 0.87 -6.76 14.06
CA TRP A 420 0.88 -7.57 15.26
C TRP A 420 -0.19 -7.11 16.26
N LYS A 421 -0.22 -5.81 16.57
CA LYS A 421 -1.20 -5.23 17.49
C LYS A 421 -2.64 -5.43 17.00
N ARG A 422 -2.88 -5.21 15.70
CA ARG A 422 -4.21 -5.37 15.10
C ARG A 422 -4.68 -6.81 15.18
N PHE A 423 -3.80 -7.77 14.91
CA PHE A 423 -4.14 -9.19 14.98
C PHE A 423 -4.49 -9.62 16.41
N VAL A 424 -3.64 -9.29 17.39
CA VAL A 424 -3.93 -9.59 18.81
C VAL A 424 -5.26 -8.96 19.22
N ALA A 425 -5.44 -7.67 18.97
CA ALA A 425 -6.67 -6.95 19.30
C ALA A 425 -7.91 -7.59 18.67
N SER A 426 -7.81 -8.08 17.43
CA SER A 426 -8.92 -8.70 16.71
C SER A 426 -9.46 -9.99 17.36
N ARG A 427 -8.68 -10.61 18.22
CA ARG A 427 -9.03 -11.84 18.98
C ARG A 427 -9.31 -11.56 20.47
N MET A 428 -9.30 -10.28 20.87
CA MET A 428 -9.59 -9.86 22.22
C MET A 428 -11.06 -9.51 22.41
N ALA A 429 -11.51 -9.58 23.65
CA ALA A 429 -12.86 -9.20 24.06
C ALA A 429 -13.17 -7.73 23.75
N ALA A 430 -14.41 -7.43 23.45
CA ALA A 430 -14.89 -6.08 23.20
C ALA A 430 -14.70 -5.16 24.40
N ALA A 431 -14.42 -3.89 24.14
CA ALA A 431 -14.42 -2.87 25.19
C ALA A 431 -15.85 -2.52 25.61
N LYS A 432 -16.06 -2.31 26.91
CA LYS A 432 -17.37 -1.98 27.47
C LYS A 432 -17.34 -0.60 28.10
N TYR A 433 -18.35 0.18 27.82
CA TYR A 433 -18.53 1.53 28.34
C TYR A 433 -19.88 1.62 29.07
N GLU A 434 -19.87 2.25 30.20
CA GLU A 434 -21.09 2.77 30.83
C GLU A 434 -21.41 4.12 30.21
N THR A 435 -22.62 4.30 29.73
CA THR A 435 -23.07 5.54 29.10
C THR A 435 -24.14 6.19 29.96
N THR A 436 -24.10 7.51 30.06
CA THR A 436 -25.14 8.31 30.73
C THR A 436 -25.59 9.39 29.75
N SER A 437 -26.89 9.44 29.49
CA SER A 437 -27.53 10.51 28.73
C SER A 437 -28.43 11.29 29.66
N ILE A 438 -28.24 12.61 29.71
CA ILE A 438 -28.99 13.54 30.56
C ILE A 438 -29.76 14.49 29.68
N LYS A 439 -31.06 14.65 29.91
CA LYS A 439 -31.88 15.68 29.28
C LYS A 439 -32.20 16.75 30.32
N ILE A 440 -32.02 17.99 29.96
CA ILE A 440 -32.22 19.18 30.79
C ILE A 440 -33.24 20.04 30.05
N ASP A 441 -34.34 20.31 30.71
CA ASP A 441 -35.41 21.17 30.17
C ASP A 441 -35.34 22.56 30.78
N GLY A 442 -35.43 23.59 29.95
CA GLY A 442 -35.60 25.00 30.30
C GLY A 442 -36.81 25.57 29.56
N GLY A 443 -37.97 25.67 30.23
CA GLY A 443 -39.22 25.96 29.53
C GLY A 443 -39.59 24.90 28.53
N GLU A 444 -39.82 25.29 27.28
CA GLU A 444 -40.06 24.35 26.17
C GLU A 444 -38.79 23.80 25.53
N HIS A 445 -37.62 24.35 25.88
CA HIS A 445 -36.35 24.02 25.27
C HIS A 445 -35.64 22.88 26.01
N ARG A 446 -34.91 22.10 25.27
CA ARG A 446 -34.14 20.94 25.75
C ARG A 446 -32.68 21.05 25.43
N PHE A 447 -31.87 20.71 26.42
CA PHE A 447 -30.42 20.47 26.26
C PHE A 447 -30.10 19.02 26.54
N THR A 448 -29.05 18.48 25.92
CA THR A 448 -28.63 17.10 26.10
C THR A 448 -27.15 17.01 26.43
N VAL A 449 -26.82 16.07 27.33
CA VAL A 449 -25.44 15.67 27.62
C VAL A 449 -25.33 14.18 27.44
N SER A 450 -24.26 13.75 26.77
CA SER A 450 -23.89 12.34 26.70
C SER A 450 -22.48 12.17 27.26
N ALA A 451 -22.33 11.27 28.22
CA ALA A 451 -21.05 10.90 28.78
C ALA A 451 -20.83 9.40 28.66
N SER A 452 -19.59 8.97 28.43
CA SER A 452 -19.22 7.56 28.43
C SER A 452 -17.99 7.35 29.31
N LYS A 453 -18.01 6.28 30.10
CA LYS A 453 -16.90 5.87 30.94
C LYS A 453 -16.48 4.45 30.58
N PRO A 454 -15.19 4.19 30.26
CA PRO A 454 -14.74 2.84 30.08
C PRO A 454 -14.81 2.03 31.34
N VAL A 455 -15.49 0.88 31.30
CA VAL A 455 -15.61 -0.09 32.41
C VAL A 455 -14.66 -1.26 32.20
N PHE A 456 -14.48 -1.63 30.95
CA PHE A 456 -13.55 -2.67 30.54
C PHE A 456 -12.91 -2.26 29.21
N ASP A 457 -11.59 -2.20 29.18
CA ASP A 457 -10.82 -1.73 28.03
C ASP A 457 -10.71 -2.78 26.91
N GLY A 458 -10.82 -4.09 27.22
CA GLY A 458 -10.80 -5.15 26.23
C GLY A 458 -9.63 -5.03 25.26
N PHE A 459 -9.91 -5.08 23.95
CA PHE A 459 -8.90 -4.97 22.91
C PHE A 459 -8.15 -3.63 22.90
N MET A 460 -8.72 -2.58 23.50
CA MET A 460 -8.11 -1.25 23.53
C MET A 460 -6.85 -1.19 24.41
N SER A 461 -6.63 -2.18 25.28
CA SER A 461 -5.37 -2.36 26.00
C SER A 461 -4.15 -2.58 25.08
N VAL A 462 -4.38 -3.05 23.84
CA VAL A 462 -3.32 -3.34 22.85
C VAL A 462 -3.37 -2.39 21.67
N TYR A 463 -4.58 -2.04 21.22
CA TYR A 463 -4.82 -1.32 19.99
C TYR A 463 -5.90 -0.26 20.13
N THR A 464 -5.51 1.01 19.99
CA THR A 464 -6.40 2.17 19.96
C THR A 464 -6.24 2.89 18.63
N GLN A 465 -7.35 3.34 18.03
CA GLN A 465 -7.33 4.20 16.83
C GLN A 465 -7.39 5.68 17.28
N GLU A 466 -6.96 6.60 16.43
CA GLU A 466 -7.02 8.05 16.76
C GLU A 466 -8.46 8.53 17.00
N GLU A 467 -9.41 7.91 16.30
CA GLU A 467 -10.85 8.15 16.45
C GLU A 467 -11.39 7.70 17.83
N ASP A 468 -10.60 6.93 18.60
CA ASP A 468 -10.95 6.43 19.91
C ASP A 468 -10.66 7.43 21.03
N LYS A 469 -10.03 8.54 20.74
CA LYS A 469 -9.80 9.65 21.68
C LYS A 469 -11.07 10.49 21.79
N GLU A 470 -12.16 9.88 22.29
CA GLU A 470 -13.32 10.63 22.70
C GLU A 470 -12.92 11.51 23.88
N GLU A 471 -13.34 12.79 23.86
CA GLU A 471 -13.24 13.66 25.02
C GLU A 471 -13.96 12.95 26.17
N GLU A 472 -13.24 12.64 27.23
CA GLU A 472 -13.81 12.15 28.48
C GLU A 472 -14.67 13.28 29.07
N ASN A 473 -15.94 13.32 28.66
CA ASN A 473 -16.93 14.06 29.43
C ASN A 473 -16.99 13.39 30.81
N THR A 474 -16.40 14.04 31.77
CA THR A 474 -16.33 13.56 33.16
C THR A 474 -17.77 13.40 33.64
N LEU A 475 -18.18 12.16 33.93
CA LEU A 475 -19.47 11.86 34.53
C LEU A 475 -19.61 12.67 35.80
N VAL A 476 -20.56 13.57 35.80
CA VAL A 476 -20.93 14.32 37.03
C VAL A 476 -21.70 13.36 37.90
N LYS A 477 -21.15 13.06 39.09
CA LYS A 477 -21.81 12.21 40.08
C LYS A 477 -22.96 12.98 40.74
N GLY A 478 -24.05 12.29 41.03
CA GLY A 478 -25.13 12.84 41.87
C GLY A 478 -26.17 13.66 41.10
N ILE A 479 -26.30 13.49 39.77
CA ILE A 479 -27.41 14.07 39.03
C ILE A 479 -28.50 13.02 38.85
N ASP A 480 -29.66 13.31 39.41
CA ASP A 480 -30.88 12.52 39.26
C ASP A 480 -31.97 13.30 38.52
N ALA A 481 -32.99 12.60 38.06
CA ALA A 481 -34.18 13.24 37.51
C ALA A 481 -34.77 14.23 38.54
N ASN A 482 -35.25 15.34 38.06
CA ASN A 482 -35.77 16.47 38.84
C ASN A 482 -34.70 17.34 39.57
N THR A 483 -33.40 17.06 39.40
CA THR A 483 -32.34 17.94 39.91
C THR A 483 -32.45 19.32 39.23
N LYS A 484 -32.60 20.37 40.09
CA LYS A 484 -32.58 21.78 39.62
C LYS A 484 -31.15 22.20 39.34
N LEU A 485 -30.95 22.83 38.20
CA LEU A 485 -29.65 23.31 37.76
C LEU A 485 -29.67 24.84 37.63
N THR A 486 -28.55 25.46 37.95
CA THR A 486 -28.37 26.91 37.74
C THR A 486 -27.52 27.14 36.52
N LEU A 487 -28.06 27.87 35.55
CA LEU A 487 -27.31 28.28 34.39
C LEU A 487 -26.20 29.26 34.83
N LYS A 488 -24.98 29.00 34.35
CA LYS A 488 -23.83 29.92 34.48
C LYS A 488 -23.71 30.84 33.28
N GLU A 489 -23.63 30.22 32.11
CA GLU A 489 -23.44 30.94 30.83
C GLU A 489 -23.92 30.11 29.68
N PHE A 490 -24.21 30.81 28.57
CA PHE A 490 -24.40 30.23 27.27
C PHE A 490 -23.12 30.45 26.43
N GLU A 491 -22.73 29.43 25.67
CA GLU A 491 -21.68 29.54 24.68
C GLU A 491 -22.29 29.42 23.26
N GLU A 492 -22.26 30.50 22.53
CA GLU A 492 -22.78 30.60 21.17
C GLU A 492 -21.65 30.44 20.17
N LYS A 493 -21.79 29.52 19.19
CA LYS A 493 -20.77 29.32 18.17
C LYS A 493 -21.38 29.32 16.79
N GLN A 494 -20.88 30.21 15.94
CA GLN A 494 -21.17 30.21 14.50
C GLN A 494 -20.34 29.16 13.80
N HIS A 495 -20.95 28.44 12.90
CA HIS A 495 -20.30 27.42 12.07
C HIS A 495 -20.78 27.57 10.63
N PHE A 496 -19.97 27.04 9.72
CA PHE A 496 -20.33 26.85 8.34
C PHE A 496 -20.12 25.39 7.98
N THR A 497 -21.05 24.83 7.19
CA THR A 497 -20.87 23.49 6.66
C THR A 497 -19.57 23.44 5.83
N GLN A 498 -18.87 22.31 5.87
CA GLN A 498 -17.61 22.13 5.15
C GLN A 498 -17.80 21.19 3.98
N PRO A 499 -17.10 21.38 2.87
CA PRO A 499 -17.14 20.45 1.76
C PRO A 499 -16.59 19.09 2.16
N ALA A 500 -16.85 18.07 1.36
CA ALA A 500 -16.21 16.79 1.49
C ALA A 500 -14.67 16.97 1.43
N PRO A 501 -13.89 16.26 2.24
CA PRO A 501 -12.44 16.42 2.23
C PRO A 501 -11.84 15.86 0.93
N HIS A 502 -10.74 16.45 0.47
CA HIS A 502 -9.92 15.87 -0.59
C HIS A 502 -9.55 14.42 -0.28
N TYR A 503 -9.42 13.61 -1.32
CA TYR A 503 -8.93 12.25 -1.12
C TYR A 503 -7.50 12.24 -0.58
N THR A 504 -7.24 11.30 0.33
CA THR A 504 -5.90 10.84 0.68
C THR A 504 -5.68 9.48 0.03
N GLU A 505 -4.45 8.94 0.03
CA GLU A 505 -4.23 7.56 -0.44
C GLU A 505 -5.12 6.55 0.33
N ALA A 506 -5.30 6.76 1.64
CA ALA A 506 -6.15 5.92 2.48
C ALA A 506 -7.63 5.97 2.08
N SER A 507 -8.20 7.17 1.98
CA SER A 507 -9.62 7.33 1.63
C SER A 507 -9.91 6.95 0.18
N LEU A 508 -8.93 7.11 -0.74
CA LEU A 508 -9.07 6.64 -2.11
C LEU A 508 -9.07 5.11 -2.20
N VAL A 509 -8.16 4.43 -1.49
CA VAL A 509 -8.17 2.95 -1.42
C VAL A 509 -9.50 2.45 -0.87
N ARG A 510 -10.01 3.08 0.19
CA ARG A 510 -11.31 2.76 0.76
C ARG A 510 -12.44 2.95 -0.25
N ALA A 511 -12.48 4.08 -0.95
CA ALA A 511 -13.51 4.33 -1.96
C ALA A 511 -13.46 3.31 -3.11
N LEU A 512 -12.26 2.98 -3.61
CA LEU A 512 -12.09 1.95 -4.64
C LEU A 512 -12.60 0.58 -4.17
N GLU A 513 -12.30 0.18 -2.93
CA GLU A 513 -12.78 -1.07 -2.33
C GLU A 513 -14.31 -1.09 -2.19
N GLU A 514 -14.90 -0.03 -1.61
CA GLU A 514 -16.35 0.11 -1.42
C GLU A 514 -17.12 0.09 -2.74
N LEU A 515 -16.54 0.65 -3.80
CA LEU A 515 -17.10 0.66 -5.15
C LEU A 515 -16.79 -0.62 -5.95
N GLY A 516 -16.05 -1.57 -5.41
CA GLY A 516 -15.66 -2.81 -6.10
C GLY A 516 -14.64 -2.63 -7.21
N ILE A 517 -13.94 -1.50 -7.26
CA ILE A 517 -12.96 -1.13 -8.30
C ILE A 517 -11.56 -1.55 -7.91
N GLY A 518 -10.95 -2.38 -8.75
CA GLY A 518 -9.63 -2.94 -8.45
C GLY A 518 -9.69 -4.11 -7.46
N ARG A 519 -8.52 -4.61 -7.10
CA ARG A 519 -8.33 -5.74 -6.18
C ARG A 519 -7.04 -5.51 -5.37
N PRO A 520 -6.74 -6.32 -4.34
CA PRO A 520 -5.53 -6.19 -3.51
C PRO A 520 -4.23 -5.96 -4.27
N SER A 521 -4.10 -6.54 -5.46
CA SER A 521 -2.92 -6.39 -6.32
C SER A 521 -2.85 -5.05 -7.07
N THR A 522 -3.95 -4.30 -7.22
CA THR A 522 -4.05 -3.13 -8.10
C THR A 522 -4.15 -1.79 -7.40
N TYR A 523 -4.58 -1.70 -6.14
CA TYR A 523 -4.75 -0.41 -5.44
C TYR A 523 -3.48 0.45 -5.44
N ALA A 524 -2.39 -0.05 -4.90
CA ALA A 524 -1.12 0.68 -4.84
C ALA A 524 -0.51 0.97 -6.22
N PRO A 525 -0.49 0.03 -7.20
CA PRO A 525 -0.06 0.30 -8.57
C PRO A 525 -0.87 1.39 -9.28
N THR A 526 -2.20 1.40 -9.10
CA THR A 526 -3.08 2.43 -9.70
C THR A 526 -2.72 3.82 -9.21
N ILE A 527 -2.67 4.02 -7.88
CA ILE A 527 -2.31 5.31 -7.27
C ILE A 527 -0.90 5.74 -7.70
N THR A 528 0.06 4.81 -7.69
CA THR A 528 1.42 5.08 -8.13
C THR A 528 1.47 5.51 -9.60
N THR A 529 0.66 4.90 -10.45
CA THR A 529 0.63 5.20 -11.89
C THR A 529 0.07 6.59 -12.15
N ILE A 530 -1.10 6.95 -11.59
CA ILE A 530 -1.72 8.25 -11.81
C ILE A 530 -0.87 9.40 -11.23
N LEU A 531 -0.14 9.17 -10.13
CA LEU A 531 0.87 10.09 -9.61
C LEU A 531 2.08 10.21 -10.56
N ALA A 532 2.59 9.09 -11.07
CA ALA A 532 3.74 9.08 -12.00
C ALA A 532 3.40 9.71 -13.35
N ARG A 533 2.15 9.61 -13.79
CA ARG A 533 1.62 10.27 -15.00
C ARG A 533 1.27 11.73 -14.77
N ARG A 534 1.25 12.16 -13.51
CA ARG A 534 0.91 13.53 -13.07
C ARG A 534 -0.51 13.94 -13.42
N TYR A 535 -1.39 13.02 -13.44
CA TYR A 535 -2.81 13.32 -13.47
C TYR A 535 -3.26 13.89 -12.12
N ILE A 536 -2.55 13.52 -11.06
CA ILE A 536 -2.73 14.03 -9.71
C ILE A 536 -1.38 14.39 -9.07
N VAL A 537 -1.44 15.27 -8.10
CA VAL A 537 -0.32 15.61 -7.21
C VAL A 537 -0.72 15.32 -5.77
N LYS A 538 0.29 15.11 -4.93
CA LYS A 538 0.09 14.90 -3.50
C LYS A 538 0.78 16.01 -2.73
N GLU A 539 0.00 16.77 -1.99
CA GLU A 539 0.47 17.81 -1.07
C GLU A 539 0.13 17.41 0.36
N ASN A 540 1.13 17.31 1.20
CA ASN A 540 1.00 16.72 2.54
C ASN A 540 0.41 15.31 2.49
N ARG A 541 -0.87 15.16 2.81
CA ARG A 541 -1.61 13.88 2.74
C ARG A 541 -2.68 13.90 1.66
N ASN A 542 -3.09 15.08 1.20
CA ASN A 542 -4.19 15.26 0.26
C ASN A 542 -3.73 15.04 -1.19
N ILE A 543 -4.64 14.56 -1.99
CA ILE A 543 -4.49 14.34 -3.42
C ILE A 543 -5.31 15.43 -4.13
N TYR A 544 -4.68 16.10 -5.09
CA TYR A 544 -5.28 17.13 -5.93
C TYR A 544 -5.16 16.74 -7.40
N VAL A 545 -6.16 17.07 -8.19
CA VAL A 545 -6.10 16.93 -9.64
C VAL A 545 -5.20 18.01 -10.23
N THR A 546 -4.48 17.67 -11.29
CA THR A 546 -3.74 18.67 -12.09
C THR A 546 -4.54 19.05 -13.32
N GLU A 547 -4.23 20.18 -13.94
CA GLU A 547 -4.79 20.57 -15.25
C GLU A 547 -4.68 19.44 -16.29
N LEU A 548 -3.54 18.75 -16.33
CA LEU A 548 -3.36 17.57 -17.17
C LEU A 548 -4.33 16.44 -16.83
N GLY A 549 -4.60 16.23 -15.53
CA GLY A 549 -5.54 15.22 -15.04
C GLY A 549 -6.98 15.56 -15.46
N GLU A 550 -7.37 16.83 -15.34
CA GLU A 550 -8.69 17.32 -15.76
C GLU A 550 -8.91 17.12 -17.26
N VAL A 551 -7.94 17.54 -18.09
CA VAL A 551 -8.01 17.38 -19.55
C VAL A 551 -8.12 15.91 -19.94
N VAL A 552 -7.28 15.02 -19.35
CA VAL A 552 -7.35 13.59 -19.65
C VAL A 552 -8.69 12.99 -19.19
N ASN A 553 -9.20 13.39 -18.02
CA ASN A 553 -10.49 12.91 -17.51
C ASN A 553 -11.65 13.38 -18.39
N ALA A 554 -11.65 14.65 -18.83
CA ALA A 554 -12.67 15.19 -19.74
C ALA A 554 -12.71 14.41 -21.07
N MET A 555 -11.55 14.21 -21.72
CA MET A 555 -11.46 13.41 -22.94
C MET A 555 -11.91 11.97 -22.73
N MET A 556 -11.56 11.36 -21.60
CA MET A 556 -11.98 10.00 -21.30
C MET A 556 -13.50 9.91 -21.05
N LYS A 557 -14.11 10.92 -20.41
CA LYS A 557 -15.58 11.01 -20.20
C LYS A 557 -16.32 11.20 -21.53
N GLU A 558 -15.76 11.98 -22.45
CA GLU A 558 -16.34 12.28 -23.77
C GLU A 558 -16.25 11.07 -24.70
N ALA A 559 -15.06 10.54 -24.94
CA ALA A 559 -14.82 9.54 -25.98
C ALA A 559 -14.95 8.08 -25.48
N PHE A 560 -14.76 7.83 -24.18
CA PHE A 560 -14.73 6.49 -23.59
C PHE A 560 -15.57 6.41 -22.31
N PRO A 561 -16.85 6.82 -22.34
CA PRO A 561 -17.67 6.91 -21.13
C PRO A 561 -17.81 5.56 -20.40
N SER A 562 -17.91 4.45 -21.10
CA SER A 562 -17.97 3.11 -20.50
C SER A 562 -16.69 2.73 -19.76
N ILE A 563 -15.51 3.12 -20.27
CA ILE A 563 -14.21 2.79 -19.65
C ILE A 563 -14.03 3.53 -18.31
N VAL A 564 -14.60 4.73 -18.17
CA VAL A 564 -14.54 5.51 -16.94
C VAL A 564 -15.80 5.34 -16.07
N ASP A 565 -16.73 4.49 -16.46
CA ASP A 565 -17.90 4.19 -15.66
C ASP A 565 -17.53 3.28 -14.47
N VAL A 566 -18.02 3.67 -13.29
CA VAL A 566 -17.75 2.98 -12.02
C VAL A 566 -18.38 1.59 -12.01
N ASN A 567 -19.66 1.51 -12.41
CA ASN A 567 -20.39 0.24 -12.39
C ASN A 567 -19.88 -0.73 -13.44
N PHE A 568 -19.53 -0.23 -14.64
CA PHE A 568 -18.92 -1.05 -15.68
C PHE A 568 -17.62 -1.68 -15.20
N THR A 569 -16.74 -0.88 -14.57
CA THR A 569 -15.46 -1.39 -14.06
C THR A 569 -15.65 -2.36 -12.90
N ALA A 570 -16.58 -2.11 -11.98
CA ALA A 570 -16.90 -3.03 -10.89
C ALA A 570 -17.46 -4.36 -11.41
N ASN A 571 -18.38 -4.31 -12.40
CA ASN A 571 -18.92 -5.50 -13.04
C ASN A 571 -17.85 -6.31 -13.78
N MET A 572 -16.91 -5.63 -14.44
CA MET A 572 -15.78 -6.28 -15.09
C MET A 572 -14.86 -7.00 -14.08
N GLU A 573 -14.62 -6.41 -12.90
CA GLU A 573 -13.88 -7.08 -11.82
C GLU A 573 -14.64 -8.31 -11.30
N ALA A 574 -15.97 -8.23 -11.18
CA ALA A 574 -16.80 -9.38 -10.79
C ALA A 574 -16.79 -10.49 -11.86
N LEU A 575 -16.82 -10.14 -13.14
CA LEU A 575 -16.68 -11.14 -14.22
C LEU A 575 -15.32 -11.84 -14.19
N LEU A 576 -14.24 -11.10 -13.89
CA LEU A 576 -12.90 -11.68 -13.73
C LEU A 576 -12.81 -12.62 -12.51
N ASP A 577 -13.53 -12.33 -11.44
CA ASP A 577 -13.65 -13.26 -10.30
C ASP A 577 -14.49 -14.50 -10.69
N GLY A 578 -15.52 -14.33 -11.51
CA GLY A 578 -16.28 -15.46 -12.09
C GLY A 578 -15.44 -16.37 -13.00
N VAL A 579 -14.43 -15.84 -13.69
CA VAL A 579 -13.45 -16.67 -14.42
C VAL A 579 -12.59 -17.49 -13.45
N GLU A 580 -12.15 -16.87 -12.36
CA GLU A 580 -11.39 -17.56 -11.31
C GLU A 580 -12.16 -18.70 -10.68
N GLU A 581 -13.49 -18.55 -10.52
CA GLU A 581 -14.41 -19.59 -10.05
C GLU A 581 -14.75 -20.65 -11.12
N GLY A 582 -14.35 -20.45 -12.37
CA GLY A 582 -14.72 -21.31 -13.49
C GLY A 582 -16.17 -21.18 -13.96
N THR A 583 -16.90 -20.15 -13.53
CA THR A 583 -18.31 -19.90 -13.91
C THR A 583 -18.45 -19.08 -15.19
N VAL A 584 -17.40 -18.35 -15.59
CA VAL A 584 -17.37 -17.47 -16.76
C VAL A 584 -16.20 -17.83 -17.67
N ASN A 585 -16.46 -17.91 -18.99
CA ASN A 585 -15.39 -18.09 -19.96
C ASN A 585 -14.71 -16.74 -20.24
N TRP A 586 -13.39 -16.67 -20.08
CA TRP A 586 -12.63 -15.43 -20.21
C TRP A 586 -12.63 -14.86 -21.65
N LYS A 587 -12.66 -15.72 -22.70
CA LYS A 587 -12.71 -15.27 -24.08
C LYS A 587 -14.02 -14.59 -24.43
N THR A 588 -15.12 -15.02 -23.81
CA THR A 588 -16.43 -14.36 -23.95
C THR A 588 -16.39 -12.92 -23.40
N ILE A 589 -15.69 -12.68 -22.28
CA ILE A 589 -15.52 -11.31 -21.77
C ILE A 589 -14.80 -10.44 -22.82
N ILE A 590 -13.72 -10.96 -23.39
CA ILE A 590 -12.90 -10.23 -24.34
C ILE A 590 -13.66 -9.96 -25.65
N SER A 591 -14.35 -10.97 -26.17
CA SER A 591 -15.12 -10.86 -27.43
C SER A 591 -16.29 -9.89 -27.34
N ASN A 592 -16.92 -9.78 -26.17
CA ASN A 592 -17.98 -8.80 -25.92
C ASN A 592 -17.44 -7.38 -25.70
N PHE A 593 -16.21 -7.25 -25.23
CA PHE A 593 -15.62 -5.96 -24.87
C PHE A 593 -14.88 -5.27 -26.03
N TYR A 594 -14.13 -6.03 -26.84
CA TYR A 594 -13.21 -5.47 -27.80
C TYR A 594 -13.87 -4.70 -28.97
N PRO A 595 -14.98 -5.16 -29.58
CA PRO A 595 -15.62 -4.47 -30.69
C PRO A 595 -16.04 -3.03 -30.30
N ASP A 596 -16.69 -2.85 -29.17
CA ASP A 596 -17.15 -1.55 -28.67
C ASP A 596 -15.95 -0.63 -28.39
N LEU A 597 -14.88 -1.17 -27.81
CA LEU A 597 -13.65 -0.42 -27.59
C LEU A 597 -13.02 0.03 -28.92
N ASP A 598 -12.97 -0.84 -29.92
CA ASP A 598 -12.34 -0.51 -31.21
C ASP A 598 -13.14 0.55 -31.97
N GLU A 599 -14.47 0.49 -31.92
CA GLU A 599 -15.37 1.50 -32.49
C GLU A 599 -15.17 2.84 -31.79
N ALA A 600 -15.20 2.87 -30.45
CA ALA A 600 -14.98 4.07 -29.67
C ALA A 600 -13.61 4.72 -29.96
N VAL A 601 -12.55 3.91 -30.11
CA VAL A 601 -11.21 4.43 -30.49
C VAL A 601 -11.23 5.06 -31.87
N LYS A 602 -11.86 4.41 -32.86
CA LYS A 602 -11.95 4.94 -34.23
C LYS A 602 -12.74 6.25 -34.31
N SER A 603 -13.80 6.39 -33.52
CA SER A 603 -14.54 7.64 -33.37
C SER A 603 -13.69 8.72 -32.69
N ALA A 604 -13.07 8.40 -31.57
CA ALA A 604 -12.20 9.31 -30.82
C ALA A 604 -11.02 9.87 -31.64
N GLU A 605 -10.40 9.02 -32.49
CA GLU A 605 -9.32 9.46 -33.39
C GLU A 605 -9.77 10.57 -34.34
N LYS A 606 -11.03 10.54 -34.80
CA LYS A 606 -11.60 11.51 -35.76
C LYS A 606 -12.20 12.72 -35.08
N GLU A 607 -12.92 12.55 -34.00
CA GLU A 607 -13.83 13.55 -33.43
C GLU A 607 -13.18 14.39 -32.33
N LEU A 608 -12.24 13.83 -31.56
CA LEU A 608 -11.59 14.58 -30.49
C LEU A 608 -10.69 15.71 -31.06
N GLU A 609 -10.78 16.87 -30.46
CA GLU A 609 -9.90 17.99 -30.76
C GLU A 609 -8.54 17.85 -30.05
N GLU A 610 -7.49 18.46 -30.61
CA GLU A 610 -6.19 18.55 -29.96
C GLU A 610 -6.22 19.60 -28.83
N VAL A 611 -5.89 19.20 -27.63
CA VAL A 611 -5.75 20.10 -26.47
C VAL A 611 -4.27 20.36 -26.20
N LYS A 612 -3.83 21.59 -26.40
CA LYS A 612 -2.46 22.01 -26.08
C LYS A 612 -2.41 22.52 -24.64
N ILE A 613 -1.82 21.74 -23.76
CA ILE A 613 -1.50 22.18 -22.40
C ILE A 613 -0.27 23.08 -22.49
N ALA A 614 -0.35 24.31 -22.01
CA ALA A 614 0.77 25.23 -21.96
C ALA A 614 1.90 24.65 -21.09
N ASP A 615 3.15 24.73 -21.55
CA ASP A 615 4.28 24.35 -20.71
C ASP A 615 4.41 25.38 -19.57
N GLU A 616 4.68 24.92 -18.36
CA GLU A 616 4.93 25.76 -17.18
C GLU A 616 6.14 26.66 -17.46
N VAL A 617 5.96 27.97 -17.46
CA VAL A 617 7.01 28.94 -17.75
C VAL A 617 7.88 29.11 -16.51
N SER A 618 9.21 29.11 -16.68
CA SER A 618 10.16 29.35 -15.60
C SER A 618 10.69 30.78 -15.62
N ASP A 619 11.26 31.24 -14.52
CA ASP A 619 11.94 32.52 -14.42
C ASP A 619 13.29 32.58 -15.17
N GLU A 620 13.75 31.45 -15.68
CA GLU A 620 15.05 31.31 -16.34
C GLU A 620 14.98 31.68 -17.83
N ILE A 621 16.00 32.40 -18.29
CA ILE A 621 16.15 32.78 -19.70
C ILE A 621 17.14 31.86 -20.38
N CYS A 622 16.87 31.54 -21.65
CA CYS A 622 17.75 30.74 -22.48
C CYS A 622 19.02 31.52 -22.87
N ASP A 623 20.19 31.04 -22.46
CA ASP A 623 21.46 31.70 -22.74
C ASP A 623 21.81 31.74 -24.25
N MET A 624 21.17 30.89 -25.06
CA MET A 624 21.45 30.81 -26.50
C MET A 624 20.56 31.71 -27.36
N CYS A 625 19.30 31.96 -26.98
CA CYS A 625 18.37 32.69 -27.83
C CYS A 625 17.52 33.73 -27.08
N GLY A 626 17.72 33.92 -25.77
CA GLY A 626 17.05 34.93 -24.97
C GLY A 626 15.57 34.68 -24.67
N ARG A 627 14.98 33.55 -25.11
CA ARG A 627 13.59 33.21 -24.82
C ARG A 627 13.48 32.69 -23.39
N GLN A 628 12.36 32.97 -22.72
CA GLN A 628 12.06 32.41 -21.41
C GLN A 628 11.93 30.89 -21.48
N MET A 629 12.62 30.18 -20.61
CA MET A 629 12.62 28.72 -20.61
C MET A 629 11.36 28.14 -19.98
N VAL A 630 10.98 26.95 -20.41
CA VAL A 630 9.82 26.22 -19.87
C VAL A 630 10.27 24.98 -19.14
N ILE A 631 9.51 24.61 -18.10
CA ILE A 631 9.75 23.42 -17.31
C ILE A 631 9.21 22.23 -18.08
N LYS A 632 10.11 21.38 -18.54
CA LYS A 632 9.76 20.09 -19.17
C LYS A 632 10.19 18.93 -18.29
N TYR A 633 9.69 17.79 -18.65
CA TYR A 633 9.84 16.61 -17.83
C TYR A 633 10.43 15.47 -18.67
N GLY A 634 11.58 14.99 -18.23
CA GLY A 634 12.31 13.89 -18.87
C GLY A 634 12.37 12.63 -18.01
N PRO A 635 13.06 11.58 -18.50
CA PRO A 635 13.23 10.31 -17.77
C PRO A 635 13.87 10.46 -16.39
N HIS A 636 14.64 11.54 -16.18
CA HIS A 636 15.38 11.81 -14.93
C HIS A 636 14.72 12.88 -14.04
N GLY A 637 13.55 13.39 -14.41
CA GLY A 637 12.81 14.42 -13.67
C GLY A 637 12.60 15.71 -14.44
N ARG A 638 12.35 16.81 -13.70
CA ARG A 638 12.16 18.15 -14.26
C ARG A 638 13.47 18.68 -14.85
N PHE A 639 13.36 19.37 -15.99
CA PHE A 639 14.46 20.13 -16.58
C PHE A 639 13.90 21.37 -17.29
N LEU A 640 14.73 22.38 -17.47
CA LEU A 640 14.39 23.56 -18.22
C LEU A 640 14.72 23.32 -19.70
N ALA A 641 13.78 23.63 -20.57
CA ALA A 641 13.95 23.54 -22.01
C ALA A 641 13.62 24.87 -22.68
N CYS A 642 14.34 25.19 -23.73
CA CYS A 642 14.02 26.34 -24.54
C CYS A 642 12.76 26.05 -25.40
N PRO A 643 11.73 26.92 -25.41
CA PRO A 643 10.55 26.74 -26.25
C PRO A 643 10.84 26.89 -27.74
N GLY A 644 12.03 27.38 -28.12
CA GLY A 644 12.48 27.53 -29.50
C GLY A 644 12.93 26.22 -30.17
N PHE A 645 12.66 25.05 -29.58
CA PHE A 645 12.93 23.78 -30.25
C PHE A 645 12.06 23.59 -31.51
N PRO A 646 12.62 23.12 -32.63
CA PRO A 646 13.94 22.47 -32.82
C PRO A 646 15.12 23.41 -33.11
N GLU A 647 14.89 24.72 -33.36
CA GLU A 647 15.95 25.66 -33.74
C GLU A 647 16.90 25.92 -32.54
N CYS A 648 16.38 26.04 -31.33
CA CYS A 648 17.17 26.15 -30.13
C CYS A 648 16.96 24.92 -29.25
N ARG A 649 18.00 24.12 -29.06
CA ARG A 649 17.96 22.87 -28.30
C ARG A 649 18.52 23.01 -26.88
N ASN A 650 18.61 24.22 -26.36
CA ASN A 650 19.17 24.47 -25.05
C ASN A 650 18.31 23.86 -23.93
N THR A 651 18.96 23.17 -23.02
CA THR A 651 18.33 22.59 -21.81
C THR A 651 19.21 22.82 -20.59
N LYS A 652 18.57 23.13 -19.45
CA LYS A 652 19.23 23.30 -18.15
C LYS A 652 18.64 22.35 -17.11
N PRO A 653 19.41 21.94 -16.08
CA PRO A 653 18.83 21.25 -14.94
C PRO A 653 17.81 22.14 -14.23
N TYR A 654 16.64 21.57 -13.87
CA TYR A 654 15.70 22.26 -13.00
C TYR A 654 16.03 21.97 -11.54
N PHE A 655 16.18 23.01 -10.75
CA PHE A 655 16.39 22.91 -9.31
C PHE A 655 15.25 23.61 -8.57
N GLU A 656 14.68 22.90 -7.60
CA GLU A 656 13.66 23.46 -6.70
C GLU A 656 14.32 24.46 -5.74
N LYS A 657 14.03 25.75 -5.92
CA LYS A 657 14.46 26.83 -5.03
C LYS A 657 13.71 26.74 -3.71
N ILE A 658 14.39 26.83 -2.60
CA ILE A 658 13.78 26.69 -1.26
C ILE A 658 13.57 28.04 -0.55
N GLY A 659 13.83 29.16 -1.24
CA GLY A 659 13.69 30.50 -0.69
C GLY A 659 14.75 30.90 0.33
N VAL A 660 15.90 30.24 0.29
CA VAL A 660 17.05 30.51 1.19
C VAL A 660 18.29 30.77 0.38
N ASN A 661 19.04 31.83 0.74
CA ASN A 661 20.30 32.16 0.08
C ASN A 661 21.47 31.42 0.70
N CYS A 662 22.43 31.05 -0.14
CA CYS A 662 23.68 30.43 0.27
C CYS A 662 24.49 31.35 1.21
N PRO A 663 24.87 30.88 2.40
CA PRO A 663 25.62 31.72 3.33
C PRO A 663 27.05 32.05 2.86
N ARG A 664 27.57 31.35 1.81
CA ARG A 664 28.89 31.55 1.26
C ARG A 664 28.95 32.52 0.07
N CYS A 665 28.02 32.37 -0.88
CA CYS A 665 28.06 33.14 -2.13
C CYS A 665 26.79 33.97 -2.39
N GLY A 666 25.77 33.91 -1.53
CA GLY A 666 24.52 34.66 -1.67
C GLY A 666 23.53 34.13 -2.69
N LYS A 667 23.91 33.14 -3.55
CA LYS A 667 23.01 32.55 -4.55
C LYS A 667 22.00 31.59 -3.93
N ASP A 668 21.01 31.16 -4.68
CA ASP A 668 19.95 30.26 -4.18
C ASP A 668 20.49 28.93 -3.63
N VAL A 669 19.94 28.51 -2.51
CA VAL A 669 20.07 27.12 -2.04
C VAL A 669 18.93 26.30 -2.64
N VAL A 670 19.28 25.14 -3.22
CA VAL A 670 18.35 24.30 -3.97
C VAL A 670 18.41 22.85 -3.51
N LEU A 671 17.33 22.11 -3.75
CA LEU A 671 17.27 20.68 -3.47
C LEU A 671 17.99 19.90 -4.57
N LYS A 672 19.06 19.21 -4.21
CA LYS A 672 19.86 18.35 -5.10
C LYS A 672 19.80 16.88 -4.67
N LYS A 673 20.27 15.98 -5.54
CA LYS A 673 20.40 14.55 -5.24
C LYS A 673 21.84 14.08 -5.47
N THR A 674 22.36 13.26 -4.57
CA THR A 674 23.63 12.58 -4.77
C THR A 674 23.53 11.51 -5.87
N LYS A 675 24.64 11.02 -6.40
CA LYS A 675 24.69 9.89 -7.36
C LYS A 675 23.94 8.64 -6.86
N LYS A 676 23.85 8.46 -5.54
CA LYS A 676 23.10 7.36 -4.89
C LYS A 676 21.63 7.70 -4.62
N GLY A 677 21.12 8.85 -5.12
CA GLY A 677 19.70 9.26 -4.99
C GLY A 677 19.34 9.92 -3.65
N ARG A 678 20.26 10.11 -2.70
CA ARG A 678 19.97 10.78 -1.43
C ARG A 678 19.82 12.29 -1.65
N LYS A 679 18.73 12.88 -1.15
CA LYS A 679 18.46 14.31 -1.20
C LYS A 679 19.35 15.09 -0.23
N TYR A 680 19.83 16.25 -0.66
CA TYR A 680 20.54 17.24 0.14
C TYR A 680 20.21 18.65 -0.34
N PHE A 681 20.49 19.66 0.48
CA PHE A 681 20.34 21.06 0.13
C PHE A 681 21.72 21.64 -0.12
N GLY A 682 21.92 22.28 -1.24
CA GLY A 682 23.23 22.85 -1.62
C GLY A 682 23.09 24.09 -2.47
N CYS A 683 24.15 24.86 -2.58
CA CYS A 683 24.20 26.00 -3.46
C CYS A 683 23.86 25.60 -4.90
N ILE A 684 23.17 26.45 -5.65
CA ILE A 684 22.86 26.23 -7.06
C ILE A 684 24.14 26.05 -7.87
N ASP A 685 25.21 26.76 -7.55
CA ASP A 685 26.54 26.68 -8.17
C ASP A 685 27.42 25.54 -7.65
N ASN A 686 26.90 24.59 -6.88
CA ASN A 686 27.70 23.42 -6.51
C ASN A 686 28.02 22.57 -7.75
N PRO A 687 29.32 22.30 -8.07
CA PRO A 687 30.45 22.22 -7.15
C PRO A 687 31.31 23.49 -6.96
N GLU A 688 31.17 24.55 -7.74
CA GLU A 688 31.99 25.78 -7.60
C GLU A 688 31.83 26.40 -6.20
N CYS A 689 30.62 26.42 -5.67
CA CYS A 689 30.35 26.71 -4.27
C CYS A 689 29.97 25.40 -3.54
N ASP A 690 30.84 24.97 -2.65
CA ASP A 690 30.77 23.69 -1.93
C ASP A 690 29.77 23.64 -0.77
N PHE A 691 28.94 24.70 -0.60
CA PHE A 691 27.93 24.72 0.46
C PHE A 691 26.92 23.60 0.28
N MET A 692 26.80 22.72 1.29
CA MET A 692 25.78 21.68 1.35
C MET A 692 25.38 21.33 2.79
N VAL A 693 24.09 21.02 2.99
CA VAL A 693 23.55 20.53 4.26
C VAL A 693 22.52 19.43 4.00
N TRP A 694 22.36 18.53 4.97
CA TRP A 694 21.43 17.41 4.87
C TRP A 694 20.00 17.75 5.30
N GLN A 695 19.87 18.69 6.24
CA GLN A 695 18.60 19.18 6.73
C GLN A 695 18.13 20.36 5.88
N ARG A 696 16.82 20.56 5.79
CA ARG A 696 16.26 21.71 5.10
C ARG A 696 16.65 22.99 5.83
N PRO A 697 17.26 23.96 5.15
CA PRO A 697 17.49 25.27 5.73
C PRO A 697 16.19 26.08 5.88
N SER A 698 16.15 26.95 6.91
CA SER A 698 15.12 27.95 7.14
C SER A 698 15.57 29.30 6.60
N SER A 699 14.62 30.15 6.22
CA SER A 699 14.87 31.57 5.94
C SER A 699 15.28 32.37 7.18
N GLN A 700 14.97 31.88 8.38
CA GLN A 700 15.33 32.49 9.64
C GLN A 700 16.82 32.32 9.92
N LYS A 701 17.45 33.39 10.41
CA LYS A 701 18.83 33.37 10.91
C LYS A 701 18.85 33.13 12.41
N CYS A 702 19.94 32.54 12.87
CA CYS A 702 20.15 32.33 14.30
C CYS A 702 20.23 33.68 15.04
N GLU A 703 19.42 33.89 16.03
CA GLU A 703 19.38 35.10 16.84
C GLU A 703 20.68 35.31 17.64
N ARG A 704 21.40 34.22 17.91
CA ARG A 704 22.62 34.24 18.72
C ARG A 704 23.88 34.55 17.91
N CYS A 705 24.02 34.01 16.70
CA CYS A 705 25.25 34.13 15.91
C CYS A 705 25.01 34.55 14.44
N GLY A 706 23.78 34.78 14.02
CA GLY A 706 23.45 35.18 12.65
C GLY A 706 23.54 34.04 11.60
N SER A 707 23.99 32.85 11.98
CA SER A 707 24.15 31.71 11.08
C SER A 707 22.80 31.16 10.62
N LEU A 708 22.81 30.31 9.56
CA LEU A 708 21.67 29.65 9.02
C LEU A 708 21.03 28.72 10.05
N MET A 709 19.69 28.64 10.07
CA MET A 709 18.95 27.69 10.89
C MET A 709 18.50 26.48 10.05
N LEU A 710 18.50 25.29 10.64
CA LEU A 710 18.15 24.02 9.99
C LEU A 710 16.95 23.38 10.67
N TYR A 711 15.98 22.87 9.89
CA TYR A 711 14.85 22.14 10.43
C TYR A 711 15.27 20.75 10.96
N LYS A 712 14.97 20.46 12.21
CA LYS A 712 15.16 19.16 12.86
C LYS A 712 13.89 18.73 13.59
N GLY A 713 12.98 18.11 12.85
CA GLY A 713 11.62 17.85 13.34
C GLY A 713 10.85 19.16 13.55
N ASN A 714 10.27 19.38 14.72
CA ASN A 714 9.53 20.59 15.09
C ASN A 714 10.43 21.70 15.68
N LYS A 715 11.74 21.59 15.51
CA LYS A 715 12.72 22.56 16.05
C LYS A 715 13.59 23.10 14.93
N LEU A 716 14.02 24.35 15.08
CA LEU A 716 15.09 24.97 14.32
C LEU A 716 16.38 24.91 15.13
N VAL A 717 17.44 24.41 14.52
CA VAL A 717 18.77 24.24 15.14
C VAL A 717 19.76 25.09 14.35
N CYS A 718 20.64 25.80 15.02
CA CYS A 718 21.71 26.55 14.36
C CYS A 718 22.62 25.62 13.55
N ALA A 719 22.97 26.03 12.33
CA ALA A 719 23.90 25.30 11.46
C ALA A 719 25.35 25.32 11.96
N ASP A 720 25.70 26.28 12.81
CA ASP A 720 26.98 26.34 13.47
C ASP A 720 26.98 25.42 14.69
N GLU A 721 27.77 24.36 14.63
CA GLU A 721 27.88 23.36 15.69
C GLU A 721 28.38 23.94 17.03
N ASN A 722 29.17 25.04 16.98
CA ASN A 722 29.68 25.69 18.18
C ASN A 722 28.63 26.60 18.86
N CYS A 723 27.61 27.02 18.13
CA CYS A 723 26.57 27.92 18.65
C CYS A 723 25.57 27.20 19.56
N GLY A 724 25.12 26.02 19.15
CA GLY A 724 24.17 25.18 19.89
C GLY A 724 22.78 25.77 20.13
N PHE A 725 22.41 26.88 19.46
CA PHE A 725 21.09 27.54 19.61
C PHE A 725 20.00 26.69 18.99
N VAL A 726 18.90 26.52 19.74
CA VAL A 726 17.71 25.76 19.32
C VAL A 726 16.45 26.53 19.67
N THR A 727 15.53 26.67 18.74
CA THR A 727 14.21 27.28 18.95
C THR A 727 13.09 26.39 18.37
N SER A 728 11.86 26.62 18.78
CA SER A 728 10.68 25.94 18.23
C SER A 728 10.26 26.61 16.90
N VAL A 729 9.75 25.84 15.97
CA VAL A 729 9.14 26.38 14.73
C VAL A 729 7.85 27.09 15.10
N ALA A 730 7.69 28.37 14.73
CA ALA A 730 6.45 29.11 14.93
C ALA A 730 5.30 28.47 14.10
N GLU A 731 4.07 28.45 14.64
CA GLU A 731 2.92 27.76 14.02
C GLU A 731 2.55 28.25 12.61
N LYS A 732 3.03 29.44 12.18
CA LYS A 732 2.78 30.00 10.85
C LYS A 732 3.68 29.45 9.73
N GLU A 733 4.71 28.63 10.03
CA GLU A 733 5.63 28.07 9.04
C GLU A 733 5.48 26.53 8.86
N LYS A 734 4.45 25.95 9.46
CA LYS A 734 4.07 24.55 9.21
C LYS A 734 3.19 24.45 7.98
#